data_e461d6b20fd0577594ea4aeb67541b3d
#
_entry.id   e461d6b20fd0577594ea4aeb67541b3d
#
_cell.length_a   1.000
_cell.length_b   1.000
_cell.length_c   1.000
_cell.angle_alpha   90.00
_cell.angle_beta   90.00
_cell.angle_gamma   90.00
#
_symmetry.space_group_name_H-M   'P 1'
#
loop_
_entity.id
_entity.type
_entity.pdbx_description
1 polymer ?
#
loop_
_entity_poly.entity_id
_entity_poly.type
_entity_poly.pdbx_seq_one_letter_code
_entity_poly.pdbx_strand_id
1 'polypeptide(L)'
;ALELIICDDSSDERIATLVEQKRASAAFPIRYFRNETRLGELGSTAKGIRLAEGEYVKFLHDDDVLLPECVEALVGAMEREPNVVLASSRRLRIDEEGQPLPDILATCFPFAGDVLIDGRELVSFLADHTINFIGEPSCLMARRDALLQICERLMMLNGRAIDWIGDLAMCAQLLQRGDLAFLSRPLTRFRVSRQQFSQVGRDQPGIGEQGHADFRLAIRELGWYRQAGDNRFVRVAPITRLDARVFKPVNLLAALRRAAGFGSVTLSTWLEARRPDAVQKALIDRFLQEQGGGPRFAVLVLDTHGDTEAVERTLQSLEHVNSYPHVESHLFAPLGASPRNGAMLFDPAAGPIPTINQALARLDTDWLLLVEAGVEFTVSGLLVAALDLLAAPESCQAVYADELMRLDDGELGAALRPDLNLDLLLSFPACLSRHWLFRREPLLATGGFDETAGEAFELAYQLRLVEQRGLGCIGHISEPLLSGPALRLQDSTAERAAIEGHLRARGYAQATVGSRLPGRYELDYGHAGQPPVSILVLAGERLAQLQRCVETVLENTAYPNYEILLLEQGGEAADVREWLLAVEGMGVEQVRVLRGDGQLSRGALRNLAASRARGEFLLWLDAGSGILDKDWLQQLLNHGQRPEVGAVGAKLLAADGRVCHAGWLLGLCGPAGRAFEGRSHEDAGYLQRLQVDQNYSAVAGECLLMRRELFLELGGFDEALTRWDDVDICLRAVQAGYLNVWTPRARLLLDAPATTAASVEEEDALYARWLPLLARDPAYNPGFSLQAEGGFKLADPQLAWRPLQGWRPLPTVLAHPADLFGCGHYRVIQPFSALRESASIDGALSIGLMQDRKSTRLNS
;
A
#
# COMPACT_ATOMS: atom_id res chain seq x y z
N ALA A 1 -24.05 24.23 33.74
CA ALA A 1 -23.53 24.33 35.11
C ALA A 1 -22.62 23.14 35.37
N LEU A 2 -21.55 23.32 36.15
CA LEU A 2 -20.59 22.31 36.53
C LEU A 2 -20.67 22.06 38.03
N GLU A 3 -20.59 20.80 38.50
CA GLU A 3 -20.32 20.39 39.87
C GLU A 3 -19.12 19.44 39.92
N LEU A 4 -18.38 19.44 41.02
CA LEU A 4 -17.30 18.48 41.26
C LEU A 4 -17.70 17.58 42.42
N ILE A 5 -17.75 16.26 42.19
CA ILE A 5 -18.02 15.26 43.20
C ILE A 5 -16.75 14.48 43.50
N ILE A 6 -16.32 14.47 44.72
CA ILE A 6 -15.15 13.73 45.21
C ILE A 6 -15.61 12.61 46.10
N CYS A 7 -15.34 11.36 45.74
CA CYS A 7 -15.51 10.17 46.52
C CYS A 7 -14.15 9.69 47.06
N ASP A 8 -13.90 9.83 48.35
CA ASP A 8 -12.58 9.63 48.94
C ASP A 8 -12.51 8.32 49.72
N ASP A 9 -11.60 7.45 49.34
CA ASP A 9 -11.28 6.15 49.97
C ASP A 9 -10.00 6.22 50.84
N SER A 10 -9.42 7.40 51.02
CA SER A 10 -8.16 7.56 51.77
C SER A 10 -8.37 7.29 53.26
N SER A 11 -7.32 6.84 53.91
CA SER A 11 -7.31 6.57 55.38
C SER A 11 -6.99 7.81 56.21
N ASP A 12 -6.56 8.91 55.55
CA ASP A 12 -6.16 10.14 56.23
C ASP A 12 -7.00 11.37 55.79
N GLU A 13 -6.77 12.54 56.38
CA GLU A 13 -7.57 13.74 56.17
C GLU A 13 -6.96 14.73 55.18
N ARG A 14 -5.90 14.39 54.47
CA ARG A 14 -5.22 15.29 53.53
C ARG A 14 -6.13 15.79 52.44
N ILE A 15 -6.94 14.88 51.85
CA ILE A 15 -7.88 15.23 50.75
C ILE A 15 -9.00 16.11 51.32
N ALA A 16 -9.60 15.77 52.47
CA ALA A 16 -10.62 16.61 53.11
C ALA A 16 -10.11 18.04 53.36
N THR A 17 -8.91 18.17 53.89
CA THR A 17 -8.28 19.45 54.17
C THR A 17 -8.06 20.26 52.89
N LEU A 18 -7.57 19.62 51.84
CA LEU A 18 -7.35 20.26 50.53
C LEU A 18 -8.68 20.75 49.90
N VAL A 19 -9.70 19.92 49.97
CA VAL A 19 -11.04 20.23 49.46
C VAL A 19 -11.61 21.48 50.19
N GLU A 20 -11.51 21.53 51.50
CA GLU A 20 -12.00 22.68 52.29
C GLU A 20 -11.25 23.99 51.91
N GLN A 21 -9.95 23.90 51.73
CA GLN A 21 -9.14 25.04 51.27
C GLN A 21 -9.57 25.55 49.88
N LYS A 22 -9.90 24.63 48.97
CA LYS A 22 -10.24 24.98 47.57
C LYS A 22 -11.71 25.38 47.41
N ARG A 23 -12.62 24.91 48.26
CA ARG A 23 -14.05 25.16 48.18
C ARG A 23 -14.39 26.63 48.19
N ALA A 24 -13.70 27.43 49.00
CA ALA A 24 -13.96 28.88 49.09
C ALA A 24 -13.62 29.67 47.83
N SER A 25 -12.69 29.17 47.00
CA SER A 25 -12.21 29.81 45.76
C SER A 25 -12.75 29.17 44.51
N ALA A 26 -13.53 28.08 44.60
CA ALA A 26 -14.04 27.37 43.44
C ALA A 26 -15.19 28.14 42.78
N ALA A 27 -15.18 28.17 41.42
CA ALA A 27 -16.24 28.80 40.61
C ALA A 27 -17.51 27.93 40.49
N PHE A 28 -17.50 26.72 41.04
CA PHE A 28 -18.58 25.72 41.00
C PHE A 28 -18.64 24.92 42.28
N PRO A 29 -19.78 24.29 42.63
CA PRO A 29 -19.92 23.51 43.83
C PRO A 29 -18.97 22.32 43.89
N ILE A 30 -18.26 22.13 45.01
CA ILE A 30 -17.47 20.96 45.31
C ILE A 30 -18.20 20.16 46.39
N ARG A 31 -18.64 18.95 46.05
CA ARG A 31 -19.33 18.00 46.90
C ARG A 31 -18.36 16.88 47.29
N TYR A 32 -17.96 16.84 48.53
CA TYR A 32 -17.01 15.85 49.08
C TYR A 32 -17.70 14.79 49.92
N PHE A 33 -17.39 13.54 49.65
CA PHE A 33 -17.90 12.37 50.34
C PHE A 33 -16.78 11.43 50.70
N ARG A 34 -16.48 11.35 51.99
CA ARG A 34 -15.54 10.33 52.46
C ARG A 34 -16.28 9.01 52.64
N ASN A 35 -15.67 7.92 52.21
CA ASN A 35 -16.23 6.60 52.40
C ASN A 35 -15.91 6.06 53.82
N GLU A 36 -16.91 5.55 54.52
CA GLU A 36 -16.70 4.97 55.87
C GLU A 36 -15.88 3.68 55.83
N THR A 37 -16.01 2.94 54.73
CA THR A 37 -15.22 1.77 54.39
C THR A 37 -14.67 1.94 52.97
N ARG A 38 -13.50 1.37 52.73
CA ARG A 38 -12.89 1.42 51.41
C ARG A 38 -13.77 0.70 50.38
N LEU A 39 -14.28 1.45 49.39
CA LEU A 39 -15.16 0.94 48.35
C LEU A 39 -14.38 0.48 47.11
N GLY A 40 -13.13 0.89 47.01
CA GLY A 40 -12.31 0.69 45.79
C GLY A 40 -12.79 1.51 44.61
N GLU A 41 -12.12 1.36 43.50
CA GLU A 41 -12.38 2.13 42.28
C GLU A 41 -13.83 1.99 41.78
N LEU A 42 -14.32 0.75 41.67
CA LEU A 42 -15.69 0.46 41.20
C LEU A 42 -16.77 1.03 42.11
N GLY A 43 -16.61 0.84 43.40
CA GLY A 43 -17.58 1.30 44.38
C GLY A 43 -17.64 2.83 44.46
N SER A 44 -16.50 3.47 44.47
CA SER A 44 -16.38 4.94 44.48
C SER A 44 -16.89 5.56 43.17
N THR A 45 -16.62 4.96 42.03
CA THR A 45 -17.16 5.38 40.73
C THR A 45 -18.68 5.25 40.68
N ALA A 46 -19.22 4.10 41.10
CA ALA A 46 -20.67 3.88 41.15
C ALA A 46 -21.37 4.87 42.09
N LYS A 47 -20.75 5.15 43.26
CA LYS A 47 -21.25 6.15 44.21
C LYS A 47 -21.27 7.55 43.60
N GLY A 48 -20.20 7.95 42.93
CA GLY A 48 -20.12 9.24 42.24
C GLY A 48 -21.19 9.42 41.18
N ILE A 49 -21.43 8.40 40.31
CA ILE A 49 -22.48 8.42 39.29
C ILE A 49 -23.88 8.61 39.92
N ARG A 50 -24.17 7.94 41.02
CA ARG A 50 -25.47 8.09 41.73
C ARG A 50 -25.64 9.50 42.31
N LEU A 51 -24.57 10.08 42.82
CA LEU A 51 -24.58 11.40 43.46
C LEU A 51 -24.59 12.54 42.46
N ALA A 52 -24.18 12.30 41.23
CA ALA A 52 -24.16 13.33 40.18
C ALA A 52 -25.58 13.80 39.86
N GLU A 53 -25.72 15.10 39.64
CA GLU A 53 -26.99 15.77 39.26
C GLU A 53 -26.97 16.28 37.81
N GLY A 54 -25.78 16.40 37.24
CA GLY A 54 -25.59 16.85 35.84
C GLY A 54 -26.13 15.86 34.80
N GLU A 55 -26.42 16.34 33.60
CA GLU A 55 -26.86 15.53 32.46
C GLU A 55 -25.74 14.61 31.97
N TYR A 56 -24.50 15.08 32.07
CA TYR A 56 -23.30 14.36 31.69
C TYR A 56 -22.42 14.10 32.91
N VAL A 57 -21.74 12.96 32.90
CA VAL A 57 -20.74 12.61 33.92
C VAL A 57 -19.37 12.53 33.24
N LYS A 58 -18.44 13.34 33.75
CA LYS A 58 -17.02 13.32 33.35
C LYS A 58 -16.21 12.66 34.45
N PHE A 59 -15.51 11.59 34.11
CA PHE A 59 -14.64 10.90 35.06
C PHE A 59 -13.28 11.61 35.17
N LEU A 60 -12.66 11.51 36.32
CA LEU A 60 -11.28 11.94 36.56
C LEU A 60 -10.71 11.10 37.71
N HIS A 61 -9.62 10.38 37.42
CA HIS A 61 -8.80 9.69 38.40
C HIS A 61 -7.82 10.68 39.04
N ASP A 62 -7.33 10.35 40.21
CA ASP A 62 -6.55 11.23 41.08
C ASP A 62 -5.11 11.47 40.59
N ASP A 63 -4.62 10.64 39.67
CA ASP A 63 -3.31 10.74 39.04
C ASP A 63 -3.30 11.45 37.66
N ASP A 64 -4.48 11.70 37.09
CA ASP A 64 -4.61 12.30 35.74
C ASP A 64 -4.88 13.80 35.80
N VAL A 65 -4.68 14.47 34.65
CA VAL A 65 -4.87 15.92 34.52
C VAL A 65 -5.79 16.25 33.36
N LEU A 66 -6.84 17.04 33.64
CA LEU A 66 -7.69 17.61 32.57
C LEU A 66 -7.07 18.92 32.05
N LEU A 67 -7.12 19.10 30.72
CA LEU A 67 -6.80 20.38 30.10
C LEU A 67 -8.00 21.36 30.21
N PRO A 68 -7.76 22.67 30.18
CA PRO A 68 -8.80 23.66 30.50
C PRO A 68 -10.10 23.55 29.69
N GLU A 69 -10.00 23.21 28.40
CA GLU A 69 -11.16 23.11 27.51
C GLU A 69 -11.87 21.77 27.52
N CYS A 70 -11.43 20.82 28.36
CA CYS A 70 -11.86 19.41 28.32
C CYS A 70 -13.38 19.25 28.43
N VAL A 71 -13.95 19.83 29.48
CA VAL A 71 -15.39 19.68 29.76
C VAL A 71 -16.23 20.39 28.69
N GLU A 72 -15.87 21.60 28.30
CA GLU A 72 -16.58 22.38 27.28
C GLU A 72 -16.61 21.66 25.93
N ALA A 73 -15.43 21.15 25.49
CA ALA A 73 -15.31 20.48 24.21
C ALA A 73 -16.13 19.17 24.14
N LEU A 74 -16.07 18.35 25.21
CA LEU A 74 -16.81 17.09 25.29
C LEU A 74 -18.32 17.33 25.37
N VAL A 75 -18.78 18.28 26.20
CA VAL A 75 -20.20 18.69 26.26
C VAL A 75 -20.67 19.18 24.90
N GLY A 76 -19.89 20.07 24.26
CA GLY A 76 -20.26 20.59 22.94
C GLY A 76 -20.37 19.52 21.85
N ALA A 77 -19.60 18.44 21.93
CA ALA A 77 -19.74 17.29 21.04
C ALA A 77 -21.02 16.49 21.33
N MET A 78 -21.34 16.27 22.59
CA MET A 78 -22.52 15.48 23.01
C MET A 78 -23.84 16.23 22.80
N GLU A 79 -23.86 17.56 22.94
CA GLU A 79 -25.05 18.37 22.69
C GLU A 79 -25.42 18.45 21.20
N ARG A 80 -24.42 18.48 20.33
CA ARG A 80 -24.62 18.49 18.87
C ARG A 80 -25.17 17.19 18.33
N GLU A 81 -24.98 16.08 19.08
CA GLU A 81 -25.18 14.73 18.63
C GLU A 81 -26.06 13.93 19.60
N PRO A 82 -27.39 13.95 19.46
CA PRO A 82 -28.31 13.27 20.38
C PRO A 82 -28.05 11.76 20.54
N ASN A 83 -27.55 11.10 19.50
CA ASN A 83 -27.22 9.66 19.52
C ASN A 83 -25.91 9.33 20.24
N VAL A 84 -25.09 10.34 20.57
CA VAL A 84 -23.83 10.13 21.29
C VAL A 84 -24.13 9.86 22.76
N VAL A 85 -23.71 8.70 23.21
CA VAL A 85 -23.82 8.27 24.63
C VAL A 85 -22.50 8.39 25.36
N LEU A 86 -21.39 8.37 24.60
CA LEU A 86 -20.04 8.42 25.10
C LEU A 86 -19.23 9.41 24.25
N ALA A 87 -18.49 10.30 24.90
CA ALA A 87 -17.52 11.16 24.26
C ALA A 87 -16.14 10.95 24.86
N SER A 88 -15.12 11.01 24.03
CA SER A 88 -13.73 10.92 24.43
C SER A 88 -12.85 11.78 23.52
N SER A 89 -11.56 11.86 23.86
CA SER A 89 -10.59 12.62 23.08
C SER A 89 -9.24 11.93 23.02
N ARG A 90 -8.41 12.38 22.08
CA ARG A 90 -6.98 12.09 22.16
C ARG A 90 -6.45 12.47 23.55
N ARG A 91 -5.55 11.66 24.08
CA ARG A 91 -4.86 11.92 25.35
C ARG A 91 -3.37 11.99 25.16
N LEU A 92 -2.70 12.72 26.03
CA LEU A 92 -1.25 12.76 26.11
C LEU A 92 -0.80 11.86 27.25
N ARG A 93 0.26 11.09 27.03
CA ARG A 93 0.88 10.30 28.09
C ARG A 93 1.93 11.15 28.81
N ILE A 94 1.96 11.06 30.13
CA ILE A 94 2.98 11.69 30.97
C ILE A 94 3.54 10.68 31.97
N ASP A 95 4.79 10.89 32.39
CA ASP A 95 5.41 10.12 33.48
C ASP A 95 4.99 10.61 34.88
N GLU A 96 5.61 10.05 35.94
CA GLU A 96 5.33 10.42 37.32
C GLU A 96 5.65 11.91 37.59
N GLU A 97 6.65 12.49 36.91
CA GLU A 97 7.08 13.88 37.01
C GLU A 97 6.28 14.83 36.11
N GLY A 98 5.38 14.29 35.26
CA GLY A 98 4.54 15.05 34.34
C GLY A 98 5.21 15.34 32.99
N GLN A 99 6.35 14.70 32.68
CA GLN A 99 7.02 14.85 31.39
C GLN A 99 6.31 14.04 30.32
N PRO A 100 6.26 14.52 29.06
CA PRO A 100 5.62 13.81 27.96
C PRO A 100 6.28 12.47 27.67
N LEU A 101 5.44 11.45 27.45
CA LEU A 101 5.83 10.13 26.96
C LEU A 101 5.34 9.93 25.53
N PRO A 102 6.06 9.15 24.70
CA PRO A 102 5.63 8.85 23.32
C PRO A 102 4.29 8.11 23.29
N ASP A 103 3.52 8.33 22.24
CA ASP A 103 2.28 7.59 21.98
C ASP A 103 2.56 6.09 21.80
N ILE A 104 1.57 5.27 22.16
CA ILE A 104 1.51 3.83 21.88
C ILE A 104 0.27 3.55 21.04
N LEU A 105 0.12 2.34 20.52
CA LEU A 105 -1.02 1.96 19.68
C LEU A 105 -2.37 2.34 20.29
N ALA A 106 -2.51 2.18 21.62
CA ALA A 106 -3.74 2.50 22.34
C ALA A 106 -3.96 4.01 22.56
N THR A 107 -2.94 4.87 22.42
CA THR A 107 -3.09 6.31 22.70
C THR A 107 -3.08 7.19 21.45
N CYS A 108 -2.81 6.59 20.29
CA CYS A 108 -2.80 7.30 19.02
C CYS A 108 -4.21 7.70 18.59
N PHE A 109 -4.29 8.85 17.90
CA PHE A 109 -5.52 9.32 17.27
C PHE A 109 -5.53 8.94 15.79
N PRO A 110 -6.46 8.05 15.34
CA PRO A 110 -6.37 7.45 14.00
C PRO A 110 -7.06 8.24 12.87
N PHE A 111 -7.61 9.43 13.15
CA PHE A 111 -8.40 10.20 12.19
C PHE A 111 -7.80 11.57 11.90
N ALA A 112 -8.23 12.20 10.79
CA ALA A 112 -7.76 13.54 10.42
C ALA A 112 -8.41 14.68 11.24
N GLY A 113 -9.51 14.41 11.93
CA GLY A 113 -10.28 15.39 12.72
C GLY A 113 -11.29 14.70 13.62
N ASP A 114 -12.17 15.50 14.24
CA ASP A 114 -13.20 15.02 15.15
C ASP A 114 -14.22 14.13 14.43
N VAL A 115 -14.54 12.97 15.01
CA VAL A 115 -15.39 11.95 14.37
C VAL A 115 -16.46 11.38 15.30
N LEU A 116 -17.56 10.93 14.66
CA LEU A 116 -18.52 9.98 15.23
C LEU A 116 -18.17 8.58 14.79
N ILE A 117 -18.25 7.62 15.70
CA ILE A 117 -18.01 6.21 15.41
C ILE A 117 -19.26 5.42 15.81
N ASP A 118 -19.75 4.56 14.90
CA ASP A 118 -20.86 3.65 15.17
C ASP A 118 -20.56 2.77 16.37
N GLY A 119 -21.33 2.90 17.45
CA GLY A 119 -21.05 2.24 18.71
C GLY A 119 -21.10 0.72 18.63
N ARG A 120 -22.07 0.15 17.91
CA ARG A 120 -22.25 -1.31 17.81
C ARG A 120 -21.16 -1.96 16.98
N GLU A 121 -20.75 -1.33 15.90
CA GLU A 121 -19.63 -1.81 15.08
C GLU A 121 -18.32 -1.71 15.86
N LEU A 122 -18.15 -0.64 16.62
CA LEU A 122 -16.99 -0.45 17.48
C LEU A 122 -16.87 -1.56 18.55
N VAL A 123 -17.98 -1.98 19.15
CA VAL A 123 -17.97 -3.12 20.11
C VAL A 123 -17.48 -4.41 19.45
N SER A 124 -17.88 -4.68 18.22
CA SER A 124 -17.38 -5.84 17.46
C SER A 124 -15.89 -5.75 17.16
N PHE A 125 -15.40 -4.56 16.80
CA PHE A 125 -13.97 -4.29 16.63
C PHE A 125 -13.18 -4.53 17.93
N LEU A 126 -13.67 -4.02 19.07
CA LEU A 126 -13.03 -4.19 20.37
C LEU A 126 -13.00 -5.66 20.82
N ALA A 127 -14.03 -6.44 20.45
CA ALA A 127 -14.04 -7.87 20.75
C ALA A 127 -12.95 -8.65 20.00
N ASP A 128 -12.61 -8.26 18.79
CA ASP A 128 -11.56 -8.92 18.00
C ASP A 128 -10.15 -8.39 18.31
N HIS A 129 -10.01 -7.11 18.59
CA HIS A 129 -8.71 -6.46 18.71
C HIS A 129 -8.33 -5.99 20.11
N THR A 130 -9.30 -5.78 21.01
CA THR A 130 -9.13 -5.35 22.41
C THR A 130 -8.12 -4.19 22.62
N ILE A 131 -8.09 -3.24 21.67
CA ILE A 131 -7.24 -2.04 21.72
C ILE A 131 -8.03 -0.91 22.37
N ASN A 132 -7.64 -0.48 23.57
CA ASN A 132 -8.30 0.64 24.24
C ASN A 132 -7.80 1.99 23.68
N PHE A 133 -8.15 2.33 22.45
CA PHE A 133 -7.86 3.65 21.89
C PHE A 133 -8.88 4.71 22.34
N ILE A 134 -10.03 4.29 22.85
CA ILE A 134 -11.09 5.20 23.38
C ILE A 134 -10.54 5.99 24.56
N GLY A 135 -9.82 5.35 25.44
CA GLY A 135 -9.17 5.95 26.58
C GLY A 135 -9.62 5.39 27.93
N GLU A 136 -8.83 5.68 28.93
CA GLU A 136 -9.10 5.40 30.33
C GLU A 136 -10.27 6.27 30.83
N PRO A 137 -10.91 5.95 31.98
CA PRO A 137 -12.06 6.72 32.48
C PRO A 137 -11.85 8.23 32.51
N SER A 138 -10.66 8.71 32.85
CA SER A 138 -10.33 10.14 32.84
C SER A 138 -10.43 10.81 31.46
N CYS A 139 -10.50 10.07 30.35
CA CYS A 139 -10.74 10.61 29.01
C CYS A 139 -12.24 10.70 28.71
N LEU A 140 -13.09 9.97 29.43
CA LEU A 140 -14.48 9.71 29.10
C LEU A 140 -15.44 10.72 29.70
N MET A 141 -16.45 11.08 28.90
CA MET A 141 -17.68 11.73 29.36
C MET A 141 -18.89 10.94 28.82
N ALA A 142 -19.85 10.64 29.64
CA ALA A 142 -21.02 9.87 29.24
C ALA A 142 -22.33 10.48 29.72
N ARG A 143 -23.45 10.13 29.05
CA ARG A 143 -24.79 10.50 29.51
C ARG A 143 -25.08 9.83 30.85
N ARG A 144 -25.50 10.62 31.82
CA ARG A 144 -25.76 10.15 33.17
C ARG A 144 -26.87 9.09 33.24
N ASP A 145 -27.92 9.26 32.47
CA ASP A 145 -29.04 8.30 32.39
C ASP A 145 -28.59 6.92 31.90
N ALA A 146 -27.71 6.89 30.89
CA ALA A 146 -27.11 5.65 30.40
C ALA A 146 -26.18 4.99 31.44
N LEU A 147 -25.41 5.78 32.18
CA LEU A 147 -24.54 5.30 33.24
C LEU A 147 -25.34 4.72 34.42
N LEU A 148 -26.45 5.35 34.82
CA LEU A 148 -27.30 4.85 35.90
C LEU A 148 -27.88 3.47 35.58
N GLN A 149 -28.13 3.14 34.32
CA GLN A 149 -28.61 1.82 33.91
C GLN A 149 -27.58 0.71 34.05
N ILE A 150 -26.28 1.04 34.09
CA ILE A 150 -25.18 0.08 34.19
C ILE A 150 -24.40 0.20 35.52
N CYS A 151 -24.76 1.14 36.36
CA CYS A 151 -24.01 1.56 37.54
C CYS A 151 -23.63 0.39 38.49
N GLU A 152 -24.48 -0.64 38.62
CA GLU A 152 -24.22 -1.81 39.47
C GLU A 152 -23.30 -2.86 38.78
N ARG A 153 -22.97 -2.68 37.52
CA ARG A 153 -22.20 -3.64 36.69
C ARG A 153 -21.22 -2.99 35.73
N LEU A 154 -20.61 -1.88 36.12
CA LEU A 154 -19.76 -1.06 35.26
C LEU A 154 -18.68 -1.87 34.50
N MET A 155 -17.97 -2.73 35.25
CA MET A 155 -16.89 -3.57 34.72
C MET A 155 -17.28 -5.05 34.58
N MET A 156 -18.58 -5.33 34.42
CA MET A 156 -19.10 -6.69 34.28
C MET A 156 -19.85 -6.84 32.95
N LEU A 157 -19.68 -7.97 32.29
CA LEU A 157 -20.42 -8.35 31.08
C LEU A 157 -20.97 -9.76 31.25
N ASN A 158 -22.24 -9.94 30.98
CA ASN A 158 -22.93 -11.22 31.08
C ASN A 158 -22.71 -11.94 32.45
N GLY A 159 -22.72 -11.19 33.59
CA GLY A 159 -22.46 -11.72 34.92
C GLY A 159 -20.99 -12.04 35.23
N ARG A 160 -20.05 -11.78 34.34
CA ARG A 160 -18.61 -11.96 34.57
C ARG A 160 -17.94 -10.63 34.86
N ALA A 161 -17.04 -10.59 35.83
CA ALA A 161 -16.13 -9.47 36.00
C ALA A 161 -15.11 -9.50 34.87
N ILE A 162 -14.86 -8.34 34.29
CA ILE A 162 -13.86 -8.17 33.23
C ILE A 162 -12.65 -7.50 33.86
N ASP A 163 -11.70 -8.32 34.27
CA ASP A 163 -10.46 -7.85 34.85
C ASP A 163 -9.54 -7.25 33.77
N TRP A 164 -8.62 -6.37 34.18
CA TRP A 164 -7.60 -5.72 33.32
C TRP A 164 -8.12 -4.68 32.33
N ILE A 165 -9.24 -4.94 31.65
CA ILE A 165 -9.88 -4.06 30.64
C ILE A 165 -11.33 -3.75 31.00
N GLY A 166 -11.58 -3.57 32.30
CA GLY A 166 -12.92 -3.28 32.80
C GLY A 166 -13.52 -1.98 32.30
N ASP A 167 -12.69 -0.98 31.96
CA ASP A 167 -13.06 0.26 31.28
C ASP A 167 -13.66 -0.01 29.90
N LEU A 168 -13.12 -0.95 29.13
CA LEU A 168 -13.72 -1.37 27.85
C LEU A 168 -15.07 -2.07 28.05
N ALA A 169 -15.27 -2.78 29.16
CA ALA A 169 -16.58 -3.36 29.47
C ALA A 169 -17.64 -2.29 29.73
N MET A 170 -17.29 -1.22 30.44
CA MET A 170 -18.15 -0.03 30.60
C MET A 170 -18.43 0.64 29.24
N CYS A 171 -17.40 0.89 28.45
CA CYS A 171 -17.54 1.46 27.10
C CYS A 171 -18.46 0.61 26.21
N ALA A 172 -18.28 -0.71 26.18
CA ALA A 172 -19.10 -1.61 25.37
C ALA A 172 -20.59 -1.56 25.74
N GLN A 173 -20.90 -1.49 27.05
CA GLN A 173 -22.28 -1.36 27.52
C GLN A 173 -22.93 -0.04 27.10
N LEU A 174 -22.18 1.05 27.12
CA LEU A 174 -22.66 2.36 26.66
C LEU A 174 -22.83 2.36 25.14
N LEU A 175 -21.85 1.88 24.38
CA LEU A 175 -21.83 1.87 22.93
C LEU A 175 -22.90 0.97 22.28
N GLN A 176 -23.47 0.03 23.04
CA GLN A 176 -24.69 -0.67 22.58
C GLN A 176 -25.95 0.22 22.56
N ARG A 177 -25.90 1.40 23.18
CA ARG A 177 -27.01 2.35 23.30
C ARG A 177 -26.87 3.57 22.38
N GLY A 178 -25.69 3.81 21.84
CA GLY A 178 -25.42 4.94 20.94
C GLY A 178 -23.97 5.01 20.49
N ASP A 179 -23.63 6.11 19.88
CA ASP A 179 -22.35 6.31 19.21
C ASP A 179 -21.29 6.94 20.10
N LEU A 180 -20.01 6.81 19.69
CA LEU A 180 -18.86 7.50 20.28
C LEU A 180 -18.57 8.80 19.51
N ALA A 181 -18.50 9.92 20.23
CA ALA A 181 -17.82 11.11 19.72
C ALA A 181 -16.35 11.07 20.14
N PHE A 182 -15.45 11.14 19.16
CA PHE A 182 -14.02 11.05 19.43
C PHE A 182 -13.28 12.26 18.86
N LEU A 183 -12.73 13.10 19.78
CA LEU A 183 -12.16 14.41 19.46
C LEU A 183 -10.65 14.32 19.23
N SER A 184 -10.17 15.03 18.20
CA SER A 184 -8.77 15.05 17.76
C SER A 184 -7.85 15.83 18.70
N ARG A 185 -8.39 16.83 19.40
CA ARG A 185 -7.61 17.61 20.36
C ARG A 185 -7.31 16.80 21.62
N PRO A 186 -6.07 16.81 22.13
CA PRO A 186 -5.79 16.23 23.43
C PRO A 186 -6.45 17.07 24.51
N LEU A 187 -7.29 16.44 25.34
CA LEU A 187 -8.02 17.10 26.42
C LEU A 187 -7.69 16.54 27.79
N THR A 188 -6.91 15.46 27.84
CA THR A 188 -6.49 14.79 29.07
C THR A 188 -5.01 14.43 28.99
N ARG A 189 -4.31 14.52 30.13
CA ARG A 189 -2.98 13.95 30.31
C ARG A 189 -3.11 12.72 31.18
N PHE A 190 -2.82 11.58 30.62
CA PHE A 190 -2.84 10.27 31.27
C PHE A 190 -1.47 9.98 31.88
N ARG A 191 -1.44 9.80 33.20
CA ARG A 191 -0.18 9.53 33.91
C ARG A 191 0.12 8.03 33.92
N VAL A 192 1.37 7.71 33.61
CA VAL A 192 1.91 6.35 33.67
C VAL A 192 2.84 6.26 34.88
N SER A 193 2.44 5.56 35.92
CA SER A 193 3.24 5.35 37.11
C SER A 193 3.49 3.86 37.37
N ARG A 194 4.57 3.54 38.08
CA ARG A 194 4.93 2.15 38.45
C ARG A 194 3.92 1.50 39.40
N GLN A 195 3.14 2.30 40.10
CA GLN A 195 2.18 1.83 41.10
C GLN A 195 0.78 1.62 40.51
N GLN A 196 0.54 1.98 39.26
CA GLN A 196 -0.76 1.76 38.62
C GLN A 196 -1.06 0.26 38.47
N PHE A 197 -2.33 -0.09 38.62
CA PHE A 197 -2.81 -1.46 38.42
C PHE A 197 -2.37 -2.05 37.08
N SER A 198 -2.39 -1.26 36.00
CA SER A 198 -1.92 -1.63 34.69
C SER A 198 -0.42 -1.96 34.60
N GLN A 199 0.40 -1.46 35.54
CA GLN A 199 1.83 -1.80 35.63
C GLN A 199 2.06 -2.98 36.60
N VAL A 200 1.41 -2.97 37.74
CA VAL A 200 1.49 -4.04 38.73
C VAL A 200 0.94 -5.38 38.21
N GLY A 201 -0.13 -5.33 37.45
CA GLY A 201 -0.72 -6.51 36.80
C GLY A 201 0.16 -7.15 35.71
N ARG A 202 1.15 -6.43 35.16
CA ARG A 202 2.15 -7.03 34.23
C ARG A 202 3.02 -8.08 34.91
N ASP A 203 3.20 -7.99 36.23
CA ASP A 203 3.98 -8.95 37.01
C ASP A 203 3.16 -10.21 37.42
N GLN A 204 1.87 -10.24 37.04
CA GLN A 204 0.97 -11.39 37.30
C GLN A 204 0.65 -12.09 35.97
N PRO A 205 1.29 -13.23 35.64
CA PRO A 205 1.06 -13.94 34.39
C PRO A 205 -0.42 -14.36 34.23
N GLY A 206 -1.02 -14.03 33.10
CA GLY A 206 -2.34 -14.54 32.71
C GLY A 206 -3.54 -13.65 33.04
N ILE A 207 -3.44 -12.66 33.93
CA ILE A 207 -4.59 -11.79 34.26
C ILE A 207 -5.09 -11.01 33.02
N GLY A 208 -4.17 -10.43 32.26
CA GLY A 208 -4.52 -9.72 31.03
C GLY A 208 -5.14 -10.63 29.98
N GLU A 209 -4.57 -11.81 29.76
CA GLU A 209 -5.09 -12.78 28.78
C GLU A 209 -6.49 -13.25 29.12
N GLN A 210 -6.74 -13.54 30.40
CA GLN A 210 -8.05 -13.97 30.86
C GLN A 210 -9.09 -12.86 30.72
N GLY A 211 -8.79 -11.61 31.11
CA GLY A 211 -9.69 -10.48 30.93
C GLY A 211 -10.06 -10.23 29.48
N HIS A 212 -9.08 -10.30 28.56
CA HIS A 212 -9.33 -10.23 27.10
C HIS A 212 -10.20 -11.39 26.59
N ALA A 213 -9.98 -12.62 27.07
CA ALA A 213 -10.77 -13.78 26.70
C ALA A 213 -12.21 -13.66 27.20
N ASP A 214 -12.39 -13.27 28.46
CA ASP A 214 -13.71 -13.07 29.09
C ASP A 214 -14.51 -11.96 28.41
N PHE A 215 -13.86 -10.85 28.04
CA PHE A 215 -14.48 -9.77 27.29
C PHE A 215 -15.01 -10.28 25.92
N ARG A 216 -14.17 -10.94 25.14
CA ARG A 216 -14.54 -11.49 23.82
C ARG A 216 -15.69 -12.49 23.92
N LEU A 217 -15.61 -13.39 24.91
CA LEU A 217 -16.64 -14.41 25.13
C LEU A 217 -17.97 -13.75 25.52
N ALA A 218 -17.96 -12.82 26.48
CA ALA A 218 -19.15 -12.13 26.95
C ALA A 218 -19.86 -11.33 25.84
N ILE A 219 -19.11 -10.62 24.98
CA ILE A 219 -19.66 -9.88 23.84
C ILE A 219 -20.38 -10.82 22.86
N ARG A 220 -19.81 -12.01 22.60
CA ARG A 220 -20.44 -13.03 21.74
C ARG A 220 -21.68 -13.63 22.36
N GLU A 221 -21.63 -13.99 23.63
CA GLU A 221 -22.75 -14.55 24.36
C GLU A 221 -23.93 -13.57 24.49
N LEU A 222 -23.66 -12.28 24.63
CA LEU A 222 -24.67 -11.21 24.64
C LEU A 222 -25.28 -10.92 23.26
N GLY A 223 -24.76 -11.54 22.20
CA GLY A 223 -25.19 -11.27 20.83
C GLY A 223 -24.80 -9.87 20.32
N TRP A 224 -23.79 -9.24 20.92
CA TRP A 224 -23.32 -7.90 20.54
C TRP A 224 -22.24 -7.96 19.46
N TYR A 225 -21.80 -9.16 19.11
CA TYR A 225 -20.78 -9.39 18.10
C TYR A 225 -21.41 -9.52 16.72
N ARG A 226 -20.92 -8.74 15.74
CA ARG A 226 -21.34 -8.83 14.35
C ARG A 226 -20.70 -10.06 13.71
N GLN A 227 -21.53 -11.04 13.32
CA GLN A 227 -21.06 -12.32 12.74
C GLN A 227 -20.72 -12.20 11.25
N ALA A 228 -21.31 -11.23 10.54
CA ALA A 228 -21.09 -11.01 9.10
C ALA A 228 -20.26 -9.76 8.86
N GLY A 229 -19.25 -9.88 8.01
CA GLY A 229 -18.39 -8.77 7.62
C GLY A 229 -17.04 -8.75 8.34
N ASP A 230 -16.20 -7.82 7.92
CA ASP A 230 -14.86 -7.62 8.47
C ASP A 230 -14.90 -6.61 9.61
N ASN A 231 -14.72 -7.07 10.86
CA ASN A 231 -14.76 -6.22 12.04
C ASN A 231 -13.55 -5.27 12.19
N ARG A 232 -12.57 -5.33 11.27
CA ARG A 232 -11.55 -4.28 11.17
C ARG A 232 -12.14 -2.96 10.69
N PHE A 233 -13.27 -3.01 9.97
CA PHE A 233 -13.97 -1.85 9.45
C PHE A 233 -15.07 -1.41 10.42
N VAL A 234 -15.08 -0.13 10.73
CA VAL A 234 -16.08 0.52 11.56
C VAL A 234 -16.59 1.74 10.81
N ARG A 235 -17.90 1.98 10.83
CA ARG A 235 -18.48 3.17 10.20
C ARG A 235 -18.15 4.42 11.02
N VAL A 236 -17.60 5.42 10.32
CA VAL A 236 -17.15 6.68 10.90
C VAL A 236 -17.69 7.84 10.08
N ALA A 237 -18.12 8.92 10.77
CA ALA A 237 -18.51 10.17 10.13
C ALA A 237 -17.77 11.34 10.78
N PRO A 238 -17.32 12.38 10.04
CA PRO A 238 -16.75 13.58 10.64
C PRO A 238 -17.84 14.35 11.43
N ILE A 239 -17.47 14.94 12.57
CA ILE A 239 -18.32 15.87 13.31
C ILE A 239 -18.28 17.22 12.57
N THR A 240 -19.04 17.34 11.50
CA THR A 240 -19.18 18.57 10.72
C THR A 240 -20.60 19.09 10.79
N ARG A 241 -20.82 20.32 10.26
CA ARG A 241 -22.15 20.96 10.24
C ARG A 241 -23.24 20.06 9.64
N LEU A 242 -24.35 20.11 10.23
CA LEU A 242 -25.66 19.45 10.26
C LEU A 242 -26.25 18.78 8.99
N ASP A 243 -25.80 18.99 7.78
CA ASP A 243 -26.69 18.76 6.62
C ASP A 243 -26.41 17.50 5.77
N ALA A 244 -25.34 16.74 6.01
CA ALA A 244 -25.11 15.48 5.28
C ALA A 244 -24.12 14.57 6.00
N ARG A 245 -24.55 13.89 7.07
CA ARG A 245 -23.73 12.89 7.74
C ARG A 245 -23.77 11.59 7.00
N VAL A 246 -22.70 11.29 6.29
CA VAL A 246 -22.52 10.00 5.67
C VAL A 246 -21.50 9.21 6.48
N PHE A 247 -21.96 8.19 7.18
CA PHE A 247 -21.06 7.20 7.80
C PHE A 247 -20.37 6.39 6.70
N LYS A 248 -19.05 6.39 6.70
CA LYS A 248 -18.23 5.62 5.76
C LYS A 248 -17.46 4.53 6.52
N PRO A 249 -17.31 3.32 5.95
CA PRO A 249 -16.48 2.29 6.55
C PRO A 249 -15.01 2.71 6.53
N VAL A 250 -14.35 2.64 7.68
CA VAL A 250 -12.92 2.91 7.85
C VAL A 250 -12.26 1.68 8.45
N ASN A 251 -11.16 1.22 7.85
CA ASN A 251 -10.33 0.19 8.47
C ASN A 251 -9.63 0.77 9.69
N LEU A 252 -10.28 0.64 10.85
CA LEU A 252 -9.84 1.24 12.10
C LEU A 252 -8.52 0.66 12.60
N LEU A 253 -8.30 -0.64 12.40
CA LEU A 253 -7.04 -1.27 12.79
C LEU A 253 -5.85 -0.70 11.99
N ALA A 254 -6.00 -0.58 10.68
CA ALA A 254 -4.99 0.03 9.83
C ALA A 254 -4.77 1.51 10.17
N ALA A 255 -5.85 2.25 10.48
CA ALA A 255 -5.76 3.65 10.89
C ALA A 255 -5.00 3.83 12.21
N LEU A 256 -5.27 3.00 13.22
CA LEU A 256 -4.56 3.00 14.50
C LEU A 256 -3.08 2.66 14.32
N ARG A 257 -2.77 1.64 13.52
CA ARG A 257 -1.38 1.26 13.23
C ARG A 257 -0.61 2.40 12.55
N ARG A 258 -1.22 3.06 11.56
CA ARG A 258 -0.61 4.24 10.90
C ARG A 258 -0.36 5.37 11.89
N ALA A 259 -1.34 5.69 12.74
CA ALA A 259 -1.23 6.76 13.73
C ALA A 259 -0.15 6.47 14.79
N ALA A 260 0.07 5.20 15.13
CA ALA A 260 1.11 4.76 16.07
C ALA A 260 2.51 4.65 15.44
N GLY A 261 2.65 5.05 14.18
CA GLY A 261 3.92 4.91 13.46
C GLY A 261 4.25 3.46 13.06
N PHE A 262 3.38 2.50 13.33
CA PHE A 262 3.51 1.16 12.78
C PHE A 262 3.28 1.22 11.26
N GLY A 263 4.37 1.13 10.51
CA GLY A 263 4.36 1.20 9.05
C GLY A 263 4.78 2.54 8.44
N SER A 264 5.19 3.55 9.22
CA SER A 264 5.94 4.70 8.71
C SER A 264 7.45 4.45 8.90
N VAL A 265 7.98 3.59 8.04
CA VAL A 265 9.44 3.43 7.92
C VAL A 265 9.98 4.70 7.28
N THR A 266 10.90 5.39 7.94
CA THR A 266 11.62 6.50 7.32
C THR A 266 12.66 5.96 6.34
N LEU A 267 12.95 6.71 5.28
CA LEU A 267 13.95 6.29 4.30
C LEU A 267 15.32 6.08 4.95
N SER A 268 15.69 6.90 5.93
CA SER A 268 16.96 6.76 6.65
C SER A 268 17.06 5.46 7.44
N THR A 269 16.02 5.11 8.21
CA THR A 269 16.00 3.83 8.94
C THR A 269 15.96 2.62 8.01
N TRP A 270 15.26 2.76 6.88
CA TRP A 270 15.19 1.72 5.86
C TRP A 270 16.56 1.47 5.21
N LEU A 271 17.28 2.53 4.86
CA LEU A 271 18.63 2.46 4.29
C LEU A 271 19.64 1.90 5.30
N GLU A 272 19.57 2.32 6.56
CA GLU A 272 20.49 1.86 7.59
C GLU A 272 20.36 0.36 7.85
N ALA A 273 19.14 -0.15 7.90
CA ALA A 273 18.88 -1.59 8.06
C ALA A 273 19.34 -2.44 6.87
N ARG A 274 19.64 -1.85 5.72
CA ARG A 274 20.16 -2.53 4.53
C ARG A 274 21.68 -2.56 4.44
N ARG A 275 22.38 -1.87 5.33
CA ARG A 275 23.84 -1.96 5.37
C ARG A 275 24.28 -3.31 5.92
N PRO A 276 25.29 -3.95 5.31
CA PRO A 276 25.86 -5.18 5.84
C PRO A 276 26.57 -4.91 7.18
N ASP A 277 26.28 -5.70 8.19
CA ASP A 277 27.05 -5.69 9.41
C ASP A 277 28.45 -6.32 9.22
N ALA A 278 29.28 -6.26 10.25
CA ALA A 278 30.66 -6.74 10.16
C ALA A 278 30.75 -8.25 9.88
N VAL A 279 29.80 -9.05 10.39
CA VAL A 279 29.74 -10.50 10.16
C VAL A 279 29.31 -10.81 8.75
N GLN A 280 28.26 -10.16 8.28
CA GLN A 280 27.77 -10.27 6.90
C GLN A 280 28.88 -9.88 5.91
N LYS A 281 29.55 -8.75 6.16
CA LYS A 281 30.66 -8.30 5.30
C LYS A 281 31.77 -9.32 5.24
N ALA A 282 32.22 -9.87 6.36
CA ALA A 282 33.28 -10.89 6.37
C ALA A 282 32.91 -12.19 5.62
N LEU A 283 31.64 -12.58 5.69
CA LEU A 283 31.11 -13.73 4.93
C LEU A 283 31.04 -13.45 3.44
N ILE A 284 30.59 -12.24 3.04
CA ILE A 284 30.53 -11.81 1.65
C ILE A 284 31.94 -11.72 1.06
N ASP A 285 32.88 -11.10 1.76
CA ASP A 285 34.30 -11.00 1.31
C ASP A 285 34.92 -12.38 1.08
N ARG A 286 34.66 -13.34 1.98
CA ARG A 286 35.09 -14.72 1.79
C ARG A 286 34.44 -15.36 0.56
N PHE A 287 33.14 -15.23 0.41
CA PHE A 287 32.40 -15.76 -0.75
C PHE A 287 32.97 -15.19 -2.06
N LEU A 288 33.14 -13.87 -2.12
CA LEU A 288 33.70 -13.22 -3.31
C LEU A 288 35.12 -13.76 -3.62
N GLN A 289 35.95 -13.93 -2.60
CA GLN A 289 37.29 -14.54 -2.80
C GLN A 289 37.22 -15.96 -3.36
N GLU A 290 36.31 -16.79 -2.87
CA GLU A 290 36.05 -18.14 -3.37
C GLU A 290 35.54 -18.15 -4.82
N GLN A 291 34.84 -17.07 -5.25
CA GLN A 291 34.38 -16.88 -6.62
C GLN A 291 35.35 -16.09 -7.53
N GLY A 292 36.60 -15.96 -7.13
CA GLY A 292 37.63 -15.26 -7.92
C GLY A 292 37.59 -13.74 -7.83
N GLY A 293 36.93 -13.18 -6.81
CA GLY A 293 36.86 -11.75 -6.56
C GLY A 293 35.54 -11.08 -6.99
N GLY A 294 34.73 -11.74 -7.79
CA GLY A 294 33.50 -11.20 -8.36
C GLY A 294 33.71 -10.40 -9.65
N PRO A 295 32.62 -9.81 -10.23
CA PRO A 295 32.68 -9.09 -11.49
C PRO A 295 33.46 -7.78 -11.37
N ARG A 296 34.14 -7.39 -12.44
CA ARG A 296 34.87 -6.13 -12.52
C ARG A 296 33.95 -5.06 -13.18
N PHE A 297 33.82 -3.92 -12.53
CA PHE A 297 33.04 -2.79 -13.03
C PHE A 297 33.93 -1.67 -13.56
N ALA A 298 33.60 -1.13 -14.73
CA ALA A 298 34.09 0.18 -15.15
C ALA A 298 32.96 1.21 -15.02
N VAL A 299 33.21 2.21 -14.20
CA VAL A 299 32.31 3.37 -14.02
C VAL A 299 32.79 4.49 -14.95
N LEU A 300 31.95 4.83 -15.93
CA LEU A 300 32.20 5.88 -16.89
C LEU A 300 31.53 7.16 -16.39
N VAL A 301 32.31 8.09 -15.83
CA VAL A 301 31.80 9.36 -15.28
C VAL A 301 31.74 10.39 -16.39
N LEU A 302 30.54 10.88 -16.70
CA LEU A 302 30.29 11.83 -17.77
C LEU A 302 30.18 13.26 -17.20
N ASP A 303 31.20 14.06 -17.43
CA ASP A 303 31.16 15.49 -17.17
C ASP A 303 30.83 16.23 -18.47
N THR A 304 29.54 16.53 -18.67
CA THR A 304 29.07 17.25 -19.87
C THR A 304 29.21 18.77 -19.77
N HIS A 305 29.44 19.29 -18.57
CA HIS A 305 29.41 20.72 -18.27
C HIS A 305 30.75 21.30 -17.82
N GLY A 306 31.77 20.48 -17.54
CA GLY A 306 33.05 20.93 -16.98
C GLY A 306 32.96 21.27 -15.50
N ASP A 307 32.05 20.61 -14.76
CA ASP A 307 31.82 20.83 -13.32
C ASP A 307 32.75 19.97 -12.47
N THR A 308 33.90 20.53 -12.10
CA THR A 308 34.92 19.85 -11.31
C THR A 308 34.42 19.42 -9.92
N GLU A 309 33.52 20.19 -9.28
CA GLU A 309 32.97 19.85 -7.97
C GLU A 309 32.02 18.64 -8.08
N ALA A 310 31.21 18.61 -9.12
CA ALA A 310 30.33 17.48 -9.38
C ALA A 310 31.13 16.20 -9.63
N VAL A 311 32.18 16.27 -10.46
CA VAL A 311 33.12 15.15 -10.69
C VAL A 311 33.72 14.66 -9.39
N GLU A 312 34.22 15.58 -8.57
CA GLU A 312 34.86 15.25 -7.29
C GLU A 312 33.90 14.53 -6.34
N ARG A 313 32.64 15.00 -6.21
CA ARG A 313 31.62 14.33 -5.40
C ARG A 313 31.39 12.87 -5.86
N THR A 314 31.27 12.64 -7.16
CA THR A 314 31.07 11.29 -7.70
C THR A 314 32.24 10.38 -7.37
N LEU A 315 33.47 10.84 -7.65
CA LEU A 315 34.68 10.04 -7.41
C LEU A 315 34.91 9.78 -5.93
N GLN A 316 34.71 10.77 -5.05
CA GLN A 316 34.81 10.60 -3.59
C GLN A 316 33.80 9.58 -3.07
N SER A 317 32.55 9.60 -3.59
CA SER A 317 31.56 8.62 -3.18
C SER A 317 31.96 7.21 -3.63
N LEU A 318 32.55 7.06 -4.81
CA LEU A 318 33.04 5.78 -5.31
C LEU A 318 34.23 5.23 -4.51
N GLU A 319 35.15 6.12 -4.14
CA GLU A 319 36.38 5.74 -3.41
C GLU A 319 36.15 5.51 -1.91
N HIS A 320 35.24 6.26 -1.26
CA HIS A 320 35.12 6.30 0.19
C HIS A 320 33.79 5.77 0.74
N VAL A 321 32.74 5.76 -0.06
CA VAL A 321 31.41 5.29 0.38
C VAL A 321 31.13 3.87 -0.13
N ASN A 322 31.39 3.60 -1.41
CA ASN A 322 31.22 2.29 -1.99
C ASN A 322 32.05 1.21 -1.27
N SER A 323 31.44 0.06 -0.99
CA SER A 323 32.10 -1.04 -0.29
C SER A 323 32.64 -2.19 -1.18
N TYR A 324 32.37 -2.13 -2.50
CA TYR A 324 32.84 -3.15 -3.45
C TYR A 324 34.20 -2.74 -4.06
N PRO A 325 35.25 -3.60 -4.01
CA PRO A 325 36.60 -3.17 -4.36
C PRO A 325 36.96 -3.24 -5.85
N HIS A 326 36.30 -4.09 -6.66
CA HIS A 326 36.67 -4.32 -8.06
C HIS A 326 36.00 -3.33 -9.02
N VAL A 327 36.31 -2.04 -8.85
CA VAL A 327 35.74 -0.94 -9.61
C VAL A 327 36.86 -0.05 -10.14
N GLU A 328 36.82 0.26 -11.43
CA GLU A 328 37.65 1.27 -12.09
C GLU A 328 36.78 2.47 -12.53
N SER A 329 37.27 3.69 -12.36
CA SER A 329 36.62 4.89 -12.83
C SER A 329 37.32 5.51 -14.01
N HIS A 330 36.55 5.95 -15.00
CA HIS A 330 37.04 6.63 -16.20
C HIS A 330 36.24 7.92 -16.41
N LEU A 331 36.95 9.06 -16.40
CA LEU A 331 36.33 10.37 -16.57
C LEU A 331 36.29 10.77 -18.03
N PHE A 332 35.14 11.23 -18.51
CA PHE A 332 34.94 11.81 -19.82
C PHE A 332 34.55 13.29 -19.65
N ALA A 333 35.32 14.20 -20.25
CA ALA A 333 35.12 15.63 -20.11
C ALA A 333 35.17 16.34 -21.49
N PRO A 334 34.47 17.49 -21.67
CA PRO A 334 34.50 18.21 -22.93
C PRO A 334 35.86 18.87 -23.18
N LEU A 335 36.25 18.94 -24.47
CA LEU A 335 37.42 19.71 -24.87
C LEU A 335 37.27 21.17 -24.46
N GLY A 336 38.29 21.72 -23.80
CA GLY A 336 38.29 23.09 -23.29
C GLY A 336 37.92 23.22 -21.77
N ALA A 337 37.45 22.16 -21.15
CA ALA A 337 37.39 22.08 -19.68
C ALA A 337 38.81 21.97 -19.10
N SER A 338 38.98 22.24 -17.81
CA SER A 338 40.19 21.96 -17.05
C SER A 338 40.05 20.65 -16.25
N PRO A 339 40.06 19.48 -16.93
CA PRO A 339 39.74 18.24 -16.29
C PRO A 339 40.89 17.73 -15.41
N ARG A 340 40.58 16.78 -14.53
CA ARG A 340 41.54 16.00 -13.75
C ARG A 340 42.47 15.25 -14.69
N ASN A 341 43.74 15.05 -14.29
CA ASN A 341 44.70 14.27 -15.07
C ASN A 341 44.16 12.85 -15.36
N GLY A 342 44.25 12.40 -16.60
CA GLY A 342 43.73 11.11 -17.04
C GLY A 342 42.33 11.10 -17.59
N ALA A 343 41.66 12.25 -17.69
CA ALA A 343 40.36 12.34 -18.32
C ALA A 343 40.44 12.13 -19.85
N MET A 344 39.47 11.36 -20.37
CA MET A 344 39.27 11.22 -21.83
C MET A 344 38.45 12.39 -22.33
N LEU A 345 39.03 13.15 -23.29
CA LEU A 345 38.39 14.36 -23.78
C LEU A 345 37.56 14.07 -25.03
N PHE A 346 36.34 14.60 -25.08
CA PHE A 346 35.45 14.51 -26.25
C PHE A 346 35.14 15.90 -26.83
N ASP A 347 34.87 15.92 -28.13
CA ASP A 347 34.39 17.12 -28.82
C ASP A 347 32.95 17.41 -28.38
N PRO A 348 32.67 18.58 -27.79
CA PRO A 348 31.29 18.93 -27.39
C PRO A 348 30.29 18.90 -28.51
N ALA A 349 30.72 19.12 -29.78
CA ALA A 349 29.84 19.06 -30.95
C ALA A 349 29.46 17.62 -31.33
N ALA A 350 30.35 16.64 -31.11
CA ALA A 350 30.10 15.22 -31.35
C ALA A 350 29.51 14.50 -30.17
N GLY A 351 29.60 15.10 -28.98
CA GLY A 351 29.22 14.45 -27.73
C GLY A 351 30.18 13.36 -27.24
N PRO A 352 29.89 12.72 -26.10
CA PRO A 352 30.82 11.76 -25.45
C PRO A 352 30.83 10.38 -26.14
N ILE A 353 29.79 9.98 -26.86
CA ILE A 353 29.56 8.62 -27.33
C ILE A 353 30.69 8.07 -28.22
N PRO A 354 31.23 8.79 -29.23
CA PRO A 354 32.33 8.30 -30.01
C PRO A 354 33.57 7.98 -29.17
N THR A 355 33.87 8.84 -28.18
CA THR A 355 34.99 8.64 -27.27
C THR A 355 34.75 7.45 -26.30
N ILE A 356 33.53 7.27 -25.84
CA ILE A 356 33.12 6.10 -25.03
C ILE A 356 33.32 4.81 -25.85
N ASN A 357 32.79 4.75 -27.08
CA ASN A 357 32.90 3.59 -27.96
C ASN A 357 34.37 3.20 -28.23
N GLN A 358 35.24 4.18 -28.39
CA GLN A 358 36.68 3.93 -28.53
C GLN A 358 37.33 3.40 -27.25
N ALA A 359 36.87 3.88 -26.06
CA ALA A 359 37.35 3.43 -24.78
C ALA A 359 36.92 2.00 -24.50
N LEU A 360 35.69 1.60 -24.85
CA LEU A 360 35.14 0.25 -24.61
C LEU A 360 36.07 -0.88 -25.10
N ALA A 361 36.75 -0.68 -26.24
CA ALA A 361 37.66 -1.68 -26.78
C ALA A 361 38.92 -1.90 -25.91
N ARG A 362 39.29 -0.93 -25.07
CA ARG A 362 40.50 -0.92 -24.27
C ARG A 362 40.28 -1.27 -22.81
N LEU A 363 39.05 -1.20 -22.31
CA LEU A 363 38.71 -1.52 -20.94
C LEU A 363 38.78 -3.03 -20.70
N ASP A 364 39.39 -3.43 -19.62
CA ASP A 364 39.42 -4.84 -19.15
C ASP A 364 38.42 -5.01 -17.99
N THR A 365 37.16 -5.08 -18.30
CA THR A 365 36.05 -5.10 -17.35
C THR A 365 34.94 -6.04 -17.82
N ASP A 366 34.11 -6.52 -16.93
CA ASP A 366 33.00 -7.39 -17.24
C ASP A 366 31.71 -6.58 -17.50
N TRP A 367 31.52 -5.52 -16.71
CA TRP A 367 30.34 -4.66 -16.75
C TRP A 367 30.68 -3.17 -16.79
N LEU A 368 29.87 -2.40 -17.44
CA LEU A 368 30.00 -0.96 -17.62
C LEU A 368 28.81 -0.26 -16.97
N LEU A 369 29.07 0.82 -16.22
CA LEU A 369 28.05 1.71 -15.66
C LEU A 369 28.36 3.14 -16.09
N LEU A 370 27.40 3.82 -16.72
CA LEU A 370 27.53 5.23 -17.05
C LEU A 370 26.81 6.06 -15.98
N VAL A 371 27.46 7.11 -15.50
CA VAL A 371 26.90 8.04 -14.51
C VAL A 371 27.26 9.47 -14.88
N GLU A 372 26.34 10.40 -14.70
CA GLU A 372 26.63 11.82 -14.80
C GLU A 372 27.45 12.32 -13.58
N ALA A 373 28.33 13.29 -13.82
CA ALA A 373 29.03 13.96 -12.74
C ALA A 373 28.02 14.58 -11.75
N GLY A 374 28.26 14.39 -10.45
CA GLY A 374 27.38 14.81 -9.35
C GLY A 374 26.49 13.71 -8.78
N VAL A 375 26.40 12.55 -9.43
CA VAL A 375 25.74 11.35 -8.86
C VAL A 375 26.66 10.71 -7.83
N GLU A 376 26.14 10.24 -6.71
CA GLU A 376 26.90 9.63 -5.62
C GLU A 376 26.54 8.15 -5.45
N PHE A 377 27.54 7.33 -5.13
CA PHE A 377 27.34 5.90 -4.89
C PHE A 377 26.82 5.62 -3.50
N THR A 378 25.96 4.61 -3.35
CA THR A 378 25.55 4.11 -2.04
C THR A 378 26.55 3.11 -1.46
N VAL A 379 26.44 2.81 -0.16
CA VAL A 379 27.37 1.91 0.52
C VAL A 379 27.34 0.49 -0.03
N SER A 380 26.14 -0.04 -0.29
CA SER A 380 25.91 -1.45 -0.64
C SER A 380 25.54 -1.70 -2.10
N GLY A 381 25.27 -0.65 -2.89
CA GLY A 381 24.70 -0.80 -4.23
C GLY A 381 25.55 -1.68 -5.16
N LEU A 382 26.83 -1.36 -5.36
CA LEU A 382 27.73 -2.15 -6.21
C LEU A 382 28.05 -3.52 -5.61
N LEU A 383 28.06 -3.66 -4.27
CA LEU A 383 28.24 -4.93 -3.60
C LEU A 383 27.08 -5.89 -3.88
N VAL A 384 25.85 -5.39 -3.77
CA VAL A 384 24.63 -6.16 -4.12
C VAL A 384 24.61 -6.49 -5.60
N ALA A 385 24.95 -5.52 -6.45
CA ALA A 385 25.05 -5.75 -7.89
C ALA A 385 26.06 -6.87 -8.21
N ALA A 386 27.23 -6.87 -7.57
CA ALA A 386 28.22 -7.92 -7.77
C ALA A 386 27.71 -9.30 -7.37
N LEU A 387 27.01 -9.41 -6.24
CA LEU A 387 26.46 -10.68 -5.77
C LEU A 387 25.35 -11.20 -6.70
N ASP A 388 24.44 -10.33 -7.13
CA ASP A 388 23.35 -10.68 -8.03
C ASP A 388 23.87 -11.07 -9.42
N LEU A 389 24.89 -10.38 -9.91
CA LEU A 389 25.50 -10.67 -11.22
C LEU A 389 26.30 -11.96 -11.25
N LEU A 390 26.86 -12.41 -10.11
CA LEU A 390 27.47 -13.74 -10.00
C LEU A 390 26.46 -14.87 -10.17
N ALA A 391 25.22 -14.65 -9.76
CA ALA A 391 24.12 -15.60 -9.92
C ALA A 391 23.33 -15.40 -11.21
N ALA A 392 23.59 -14.33 -11.96
CA ALA A 392 22.84 -13.99 -13.17
C ALA A 392 23.11 -15.01 -14.30
N PRO A 393 22.10 -15.40 -15.09
CA PRO A 393 22.27 -16.28 -16.23
C PRO A 393 23.15 -15.60 -17.31
N GLU A 394 23.82 -16.39 -18.13
CA GLU A 394 24.62 -15.86 -19.26
C GLU A 394 23.80 -15.04 -20.25
N SER A 395 22.50 -15.33 -20.35
CA SER A 395 21.57 -14.55 -21.18
C SER A 395 21.35 -13.12 -20.67
N CYS A 396 21.65 -12.81 -19.41
CA CYS A 396 21.53 -11.47 -18.85
C CYS A 396 22.62 -10.55 -19.40
N GLN A 397 22.22 -9.53 -20.17
CA GLN A 397 23.12 -8.62 -20.86
C GLN A 397 23.13 -7.20 -20.30
N ALA A 398 22.07 -6.83 -19.61
CA ALA A 398 21.95 -5.53 -18.97
C ALA A 398 21.13 -5.65 -17.68
N VAL A 399 21.43 -4.82 -16.69
CA VAL A 399 20.64 -4.69 -15.47
C VAL A 399 20.54 -3.23 -15.08
N TYR A 400 19.45 -2.87 -14.46
CA TYR A 400 19.29 -1.58 -13.78
C TYR A 400 19.01 -1.80 -12.30
N ALA A 401 19.18 -0.76 -11.50
CA ALA A 401 19.02 -0.83 -10.07
C ALA A 401 18.02 0.23 -9.58
N ASP A 402 17.60 0.13 -8.31
CA ASP A 402 16.92 1.21 -7.63
C ASP A 402 17.87 2.40 -7.40
N GLU A 403 17.32 3.56 -7.11
CA GLU A 403 18.07 4.78 -6.85
C GLU A 403 17.48 5.60 -5.72
N LEU A 404 18.28 6.52 -5.20
CA LEU A 404 17.85 7.61 -4.35
C LEU A 404 17.79 8.91 -5.17
N MET A 405 16.84 9.76 -4.85
CA MET A 405 16.67 11.05 -5.52
C MET A 405 16.76 12.18 -4.51
N ARG A 406 17.49 13.24 -4.85
CA ARG A 406 17.43 14.52 -4.11
C ARG A 406 16.20 15.28 -4.60
N LEU A 407 15.23 15.47 -3.70
CA LEU A 407 14.04 16.25 -3.96
C LEU A 407 14.38 17.77 -3.94
N ASP A 408 13.46 18.58 -4.45
CA ASP A 408 13.65 20.05 -4.53
C ASP A 408 13.84 20.72 -3.17
N ASP A 409 13.34 20.12 -2.09
CA ASP A 409 13.52 20.56 -0.71
C ASP A 409 14.86 20.11 -0.08
N GLY A 410 15.68 19.36 -0.83
CA GLY A 410 16.94 18.77 -0.40
C GLY A 410 16.84 17.44 0.35
N GLU A 411 15.63 16.97 0.65
CA GLU A 411 15.40 15.66 1.25
C GLU A 411 15.70 14.53 0.25
N LEU A 412 16.02 13.35 0.78
CA LEU A 412 16.19 12.15 -0.04
C LEU A 412 14.83 11.43 -0.22
N GLY A 413 14.47 11.20 -1.48
CA GLY A 413 13.43 10.29 -1.89
C GLY A 413 14.02 8.98 -2.41
N ALA A 414 13.20 7.93 -2.49
CA ALA A 414 13.59 6.66 -3.11
C ALA A 414 12.92 6.50 -4.47
N ALA A 415 13.66 6.03 -5.47
CA ALA A 415 13.16 5.56 -6.75
C ALA A 415 13.26 4.04 -6.78
N LEU A 416 12.32 3.35 -6.13
CA LEU A 416 12.21 1.89 -6.13
C LEU A 416 11.41 1.46 -7.36
N ARG A 417 12.08 0.85 -8.30
CA ARG A 417 11.57 0.53 -9.64
C ARG A 417 10.88 -0.84 -9.67
N PRO A 418 9.90 -1.09 -10.55
CA PRO A 418 9.42 -2.45 -10.82
C PRO A 418 10.49 -3.24 -11.58
N ASP A 419 10.33 -4.56 -11.71
CA ASP A 419 11.06 -5.34 -12.69
C ASP A 419 10.72 -4.83 -14.10
N LEU A 420 11.48 -5.24 -15.14
CA LEU A 420 11.38 -4.63 -16.46
C LEU A 420 9.94 -4.50 -16.95
N ASN A 421 9.54 -3.27 -17.16
CA ASN A 421 8.20 -2.86 -17.55
C ASN A 421 8.30 -2.09 -18.87
N LEU A 422 8.03 -2.80 -19.98
CA LEU A 422 8.25 -2.26 -21.30
C LEU A 422 7.39 -1.03 -21.59
N ASP A 423 6.09 -1.09 -21.23
CA ASP A 423 5.20 0.05 -21.49
C ASP A 423 5.57 1.26 -20.61
N LEU A 424 6.05 1.04 -19.38
CA LEU A 424 6.61 2.12 -18.56
C LEU A 424 7.91 2.69 -19.16
N LEU A 425 8.81 1.84 -19.65
CA LEU A 425 10.05 2.30 -20.31
C LEU A 425 9.76 3.15 -21.54
N LEU A 426 8.75 2.77 -22.33
CA LEU A 426 8.36 3.51 -23.53
C LEU A 426 7.57 4.78 -23.22
N SER A 427 6.69 4.76 -22.22
CA SER A 427 5.83 5.90 -21.87
C SER A 427 6.49 6.89 -20.91
N PHE A 428 7.48 6.44 -20.11
CA PHE A 428 8.21 7.29 -19.17
C PHE A 428 9.69 6.85 -19.04
N PRO A 429 10.53 7.05 -20.06
CA PRO A 429 11.93 6.63 -20.06
C PRO A 429 12.73 7.13 -18.86
N ALA A 430 12.50 8.37 -18.41
CA ALA A 430 13.22 8.95 -17.28
C ALA A 430 13.15 8.10 -16.00
N CYS A 431 12.13 7.25 -15.86
CA CYS A 431 12.00 6.32 -14.73
C CYS A 431 13.02 5.17 -14.78
N LEU A 432 13.31 4.65 -15.97
CA LEU A 432 14.04 3.39 -16.13
C LEU A 432 15.31 3.49 -16.99
N SER A 433 15.45 4.48 -17.87
CA SER A 433 16.42 4.44 -18.99
C SER A 433 17.85 4.83 -18.63
N ARG A 434 18.17 5.19 -17.40
CA ARG A 434 19.49 5.68 -16.99
C ARG A 434 20.19 4.77 -16.01
N HIS A 435 21.53 4.89 -15.95
CA HIS A 435 22.42 4.24 -14.99
C HIS A 435 22.29 2.70 -15.02
N TRP A 436 22.31 2.14 -16.21
CA TRP A 436 22.30 0.70 -16.37
C TRP A 436 23.73 0.12 -16.33
N LEU A 437 23.83 -1.06 -15.77
CA LEU A 437 25.01 -1.91 -15.90
C LEU A 437 24.86 -2.71 -17.20
N PHE A 438 25.74 -2.49 -18.16
CA PHE A 438 25.78 -3.21 -19.42
C PHE A 438 26.93 -4.22 -19.40
N ARG A 439 26.66 -5.44 -19.82
CA ARG A 439 27.74 -6.42 -20.06
C ARG A 439 28.60 -5.92 -21.24
N ARG A 440 29.93 -5.81 -20.99
CA ARG A 440 30.85 -5.19 -21.97
C ARG A 440 30.93 -5.94 -23.29
N GLU A 441 31.10 -7.27 -23.23
CA GLU A 441 31.32 -8.07 -24.44
C GLU A 441 30.17 -7.99 -25.46
N PRO A 442 28.90 -8.19 -25.10
CA PRO A 442 27.77 -7.99 -26.01
C PRO A 442 27.65 -6.57 -26.55
N LEU A 443 27.90 -5.56 -25.71
CA LEU A 443 27.87 -4.16 -26.16
C LEU A 443 28.95 -3.91 -27.22
N LEU A 444 30.16 -4.39 -26.99
CA LEU A 444 31.25 -4.25 -27.94
C LEU A 444 30.97 -5.01 -29.24
N ALA A 445 30.44 -6.23 -29.16
CA ALA A 445 30.08 -7.06 -30.32
C ALA A 445 29.01 -6.42 -31.22
N THR A 446 28.13 -5.58 -30.64
CA THR A 446 27.11 -4.83 -31.37
C THR A 446 27.60 -3.48 -31.93
N GLY A 447 28.90 -3.17 -31.76
CA GLY A 447 29.51 -1.91 -32.24
C GLY A 447 29.42 -0.74 -31.26
N GLY A 448 29.02 -0.99 -30.00
CA GLY A 448 28.89 0.03 -29.00
C GLY A 448 27.51 0.71 -28.97
N PHE A 449 27.49 1.90 -28.40
CA PHE A 449 26.30 2.78 -28.40
C PHE A 449 26.12 3.49 -29.75
N ASP A 450 24.88 3.79 -30.11
CA ASP A 450 24.54 4.53 -31.33
C ASP A 450 24.95 6.00 -31.19
N GLU A 451 25.90 6.43 -32.01
CA GLU A 451 26.42 7.80 -32.01
C GLU A 451 25.39 8.85 -32.45
N THR A 452 24.32 8.42 -33.12
CA THR A 452 23.24 9.29 -33.58
C THR A 452 22.12 9.48 -32.58
N ALA A 453 22.09 8.67 -31.51
CA ALA A 453 21.03 8.68 -30.52
C ALA A 453 21.10 9.86 -29.55
N GLY A 454 22.17 10.66 -29.57
CA GLY A 454 22.33 11.83 -28.71
C GLY A 454 22.23 11.46 -27.21
N GLU A 455 21.46 12.21 -26.46
CA GLU A 455 21.28 11.96 -25.01
C GLU A 455 20.45 10.68 -24.68
N ALA A 456 19.76 10.11 -25.66
CA ALA A 456 18.96 8.88 -25.50
C ALA A 456 19.74 7.60 -25.86
N PHE A 457 21.07 7.61 -25.89
CA PHE A 457 21.89 6.50 -26.36
C PHE A 457 21.73 5.23 -25.48
N GLU A 458 21.57 5.38 -24.17
CA GLU A 458 21.28 4.25 -23.29
C GLU A 458 19.92 3.64 -23.62
N LEU A 459 18.88 4.46 -23.74
CA LEU A 459 17.53 4.03 -24.14
C LEU A 459 17.55 3.32 -25.51
N ALA A 460 18.24 3.89 -26.49
CA ALA A 460 18.36 3.29 -27.82
C ALA A 460 19.02 1.90 -27.76
N TYR A 461 20.04 1.73 -26.91
CA TYR A 461 20.67 0.43 -26.71
C TYR A 461 19.76 -0.56 -25.99
N GLN A 462 19.05 -0.13 -24.95
CA GLN A 462 18.10 -0.96 -24.19
C GLN A 462 16.99 -1.48 -25.13
N LEU A 463 16.42 -0.61 -25.96
CA LEU A 463 15.38 -0.98 -26.92
C LEU A 463 15.93 -1.95 -27.98
N ARG A 464 17.16 -1.75 -28.46
CA ARG A 464 17.86 -2.67 -29.35
C ARG A 464 18.08 -4.06 -28.73
N LEU A 465 18.40 -4.14 -27.41
CA LEU A 465 18.48 -5.40 -26.69
C LEU A 465 17.13 -6.12 -26.65
N VAL A 466 16.05 -5.39 -26.33
CA VAL A 466 14.69 -5.94 -26.33
C VAL A 466 14.31 -6.48 -27.72
N GLU A 467 14.64 -5.77 -28.80
CA GLU A 467 14.38 -6.20 -30.18
C GLU A 467 15.11 -7.49 -30.56
N GLN A 468 16.36 -7.60 -30.14
CA GLN A 468 17.23 -8.70 -30.56
C GLN A 468 17.16 -9.93 -29.67
N ARG A 469 16.89 -9.74 -28.36
CA ARG A 469 17.03 -10.78 -27.34
C ARG A 469 15.76 -10.99 -26.51
N GLY A 470 14.76 -10.08 -26.64
CA GLY A 470 13.55 -10.09 -25.82
C GLY A 470 13.79 -9.55 -24.41
N LEU A 471 12.72 -9.50 -23.63
CA LEU A 471 12.75 -8.91 -22.27
C LEU A 471 13.59 -9.68 -21.27
N GLY A 472 13.74 -10.98 -21.45
CA GLY A 472 14.45 -11.88 -20.51
C GLY A 472 15.98 -11.69 -20.43
N CYS A 473 16.55 -10.81 -21.27
CA CYS A 473 18.00 -10.49 -21.19
C CYS A 473 18.30 -9.31 -20.26
N ILE A 474 17.29 -8.71 -19.65
CA ILE A 474 17.39 -7.54 -18.78
C ILE A 474 16.98 -7.93 -17.37
N GLY A 475 17.82 -7.63 -16.39
CA GLY A 475 17.58 -7.85 -14.98
C GLY A 475 17.32 -6.57 -14.21
N HIS A 476 16.83 -6.70 -12.97
CA HIS A 476 16.61 -5.61 -12.03
C HIS A 476 17.21 -5.95 -10.68
N ILE A 477 17.97 -5.01 -10.11
CA ILE A 477 18.57 -5.10 -8.77
C ILE A 477 17.77 -4.23 -7.83
N SER A 478 16.99 -4.84 -6.94
CA SER A 478 16.12 -4.13 -5.98
C SER A 478 16.93 -3.56 -4.79
N GLU A 479 17.99 -2.81 -5.10
CA GLU A 479 18.83 -2.09 -4.15
C GLU A 479 19.20 -0.73 -4.73
N PRO A 480 19.12 0.37 -3.94
CA PRO A 480 19.61 1.67 -4.40
C PRO A 480 21.11 1.66 -4.69
N LEU A 481 21.45 1.81 -5.96
CA LEU A 481 22.83 1.86 -6.43
C LEU A 481 23.45 3.24 -6.27
N LEU A 482 22.66 4.27 -6.58
CA LEU A 482 23.08 5.65 -6.72
C LEU A 482 22.13 6.60 -6.01
N SER A 483 22.64 7.81 -5.71
CA SER A 483 21.87 8.97 -5.30
C SER A 483 22.13 10.10 -6.30
N GLY A 484 21.09 10.52 -7.00
CA GLY A 484 21.15 11.53 -8.06
C GLY A 484 20.10 12.62 -7.92
N PRO A 485 19.98 13.54 -8.88
CA PRO A 485 18.92 14.54 -8.92
C PRO A 485 17.55 13.90 -9.14
N ALA A 486 16.48 14.62 -8.80
CA ALA A 486 15.12 14.21 -9.10
C ALA A 486 14.90 13.99 -10.61
N LEU A 487 13.89 13.17 -10.94
CA LEU A 487 13.58 12.86 -12.35
C LEU A 487 13.22 14.13 -13.13
N ARG A 488 13.81 14.28 -14.29
CA ARG A 488 13.50 15.40 -15.18
C ARG A 488 12.20 15.12 -15.94
N LEU A 489 11.23 16.00 -15.76
CA LEU A 489 9.93 15.95 -16.42
C LEU A 489 9.94 16.91 -17.61
N GLN A 490 10.62 16.56 -18.68
CA GLN A 490 10.73 17.35 -19.91
C GLN A 490 10.75 16.44 -21.15
N ASP A 491 10.22 16.93 -22.26
CA ASP A 491 10.27 16.20 -23.53
C ASP A 491 11.69 16.21 -24.09
N SER A 492 12.12 15.06 -24.61
CA SER A 492 13.36 14.90 -25.34
C SER A 492 13.07 14.43 -26.78
N THR A 493 13.60 15.15 -27.73
CA THR A 493 13.52 14.74 -29.14
C THR A 493 14.32 13.48 -29.44
N ALA A 494 15.40 13.24 -28.68
CA ALA A 494 16.22 12.04 -28.79
C ALA A 494 15.47 10.81 -28.26
N GLU A 495 14.83 10.91 -27.09
CA GLU A 495 14.01 9.82 -26.55
C GLU A 495 12.86 9.49 -27.49
N ARG A 496 12.14 10.50 -27.98
CA ARG A 496 11.06 10.31 -28.96
C ARG A 496 11.54 9.58 -30.22
N ALA A 497 12.68 10.00 -30.78
CA ALA A 497 13.26 9.36 -31.96
C ALA A 497 13.67 7.91 -31.69
N ALA A 498 14.21 7.60 -30.51
CA ALA A 498 14.57 6.24 -30.11
C ALA A 498 13.32 5.34 -29.97
N ILE A 499 12.25 5.86 -29.37
CA ILE A 499 10.97 5.14 -29.24
C ILE A 499 10.32 4.90 -30.59
N GLU A 500 10.26 5.94 -31.49
CA GLU A 500 9.73 5.79 -32.84
C GLU A 500 10.56 4.80 -33.66
N GLY A 501 11.88 4.80 -33.48
CA GLY A 501 12.79 3.82 -34.08
C GLY A 501 12.44 2.40 -33.68
N HIS A 502 12.26 2.19 -32.39
CA HIS A 502 11.84 0.90 -31.81
C HIS A 502 10.47 0.44 -32.35
N LEU A 503 9.48 1.32 -32.37
CA LEU A 503 8.14 0.99 -32.88
C LEU A 503 8.20 0.58 -34.36
N ARG A 504 8.99 1.27 -35.16
CA ARG A 504 9.22 0.92 -36.59
C ARG A 504 9.92 -0.45 -36.73
N ALA A 505 10.96 -0.71 -35.91
CA ALA A 505 11.65 -2.00 -35.89
C ALA A 505 10.72 -3.16 -35.51
N ARG A 506 9.72 -2.89 -34.65
CA ARG A 506 8.68 -3.85 -34.29
C ARG A 506 7.55 -3.98 -35.33
N GLY A 507 7.60 -3.25 -36.44
CA GLY A 507 6.63 -3.33 -37.54
C GLY A 507 5.49 -2.31 -37.46
N TYR A 508 5.48 -1.41 -36.49
CA TYR A 508 4.47 -0.34 -36.37
C TYR A 508 4.86 0.88 -37.18
N ALA A 509 4.77 0.77 -38.53
CA ALA A 509 5.24 1.82 -39.44
C ALA A 509 4.44 3.14 -39.36
N GLN A 510 3.19 3.08 -38.85
CA GLN A 510 2.31 4.23 -38.72
C GLN A 510 2.24 4.74 -37.26
N ALA A 511 3.05 4.18 -36.37
CA ALA A 511 3.04 4.60 -34.97
C ALA A 511 3.46 6.06 -34.84
N THR A 512 2.84 6.73 -33.85
CA THR A 512 3.19 8.11 -33.48
C THR A 512 3.43 8.20 -31.97
N VAL A 513 4.33 9.09 -31.56
CA VAL A 513 4.68 9.33 -30.18
C VAL A 513 4.35 10.78 -29.83
N GLY A 514 3.32 10.96 -29.02
CA GLY A 514 2.88 12.26 -28.49
C GLY A 514 3.33 12.49 -27.06
N SER A 515 3.02 13.68 -26.53
CA SER A 515 3.21 14.01 -25.10
C SER A 515 2.21 15.09 -24.70
N ARG A 516 1.31 14.81 -23.76
CA ARG A 516 0.43 15.83 -23.14
C ARG A 516 1.03 16.35 -21.84
N LEU A 517 1.76 15.53 -21.17
CA LEU A 517 2.46 15.86 -19.93
C LEU A 517 3.97 15.78 -20.19
N PRO A 518 4.77 16.81 -19.88
CA PRO A 518 6.19 16.85 -20.24
C PRO A 518 6.97 15.60 -19.77
N GLY A 519 7.72 14.97 -20.68
CA GLY A 519 8.52 13.77 -20.41
C GLY A 519 7.71 12.47 -20.26
N ARG A 520 6.40 12.51 -20.52
CA ARG A 520 5.51 11.34 -20.49
C ARG A 520 4.92 11.13 -21.87
N TYR A 521 5.34 10.06 -22.51
CA TYR A 521 5.01 9.79 -23.91
C TYR A 521 3.72 8.98 -24.05
N GLU A 522 2.92 9.37 -25.02
CA GLU A 522 1.70 8.70 -25.44
C GLU A 522 1.96 8.01 -26.78
N LEU A 523 1.86 6.68 -26.78
CA LEU A 523 2.11 5.89 -27.97
C LEU A 523 0.80 5.55 -28.64
N ASP A 524 0.68 5.90 -29.92
CA ASP A 524 -0.33 5.37 -30.82
C ASP A 524 0.37 4.40 -31.79
N TYR A 525 -0.01 3.14 -31.76
CA TYR A 525 0.63 2.10 -32.59
C TYR A 525 0.20 2.15 -34.03
N GLY A 526 -0.78 3.00 -34.41
CA GLY A 526 -1.20 3.23 -35.78
C GLY A 526 -1.81 2.00 -36.43
N HIS A 527 -2.62 1.23 -35.69
CA HIS A 527 -3.29 0.04 -36.22
C HIS A 527 -4.29 0.41 -37.32
N ALA A 528 -4.16 -0.20 -38.51
CA ALA A 528 -5.05 0.07 -39.63
C ALA A 528 -6.42 -0.63 -39.48
N GLY A 529 -6.52 -1.70 -38.69
CA GLY A 529 -7.71 -2.48 -38.52
C GLY A 529 -8.66 -1.89 -37.45
N GLN A 530 -9.96 -2.11 -37.67
CA GLN A 530 -11.00 -1.88 -36.66
C GLN A 530 -11.69 -3.20 -36.31
N PRO A 531 -11.01 -4.07 -35.54
CA PRO A 531 -11.55 -5.39 -35.21
C PRO A 531 -12.85 -5.30 -34.42
N PRO A 532 -13.79 -6.23 -34.61
CA PRO A 532 -15.06 -6.25 -33.89
C PRO A 532 -14.81 -6.55 -32.40
N VAL A 533 -15.51 -5.84 -31.53
CA VAL A 533 -15.46 -6.00 -30.07
C VAL A 533 -16.80 -6.43 -29.53
N SER A 534 -16.84 -7.48 -28.70
CA SER A 534 -18.03 -7.81 -27.91
C SER A 534 -17.85 -7.26 -26.48
N ILE A 535 -18.67 -6.28 -26.13
CA ILE A 535 -18.77 -5.73 -24.77
C ILE A 535 -19.73 -6.59 -23.96
N LEU A 536 -19.22 -7.27 -22.95
CA LEU A 536 -19.92 -8.25 -22.15
C LEU A 536 -20.28 -7.64 -20.79
N VAL A 537 -21.57 -7.43 -20.56
CA VAL A 537 -22.08 -6.82 -19.32
C VAL A 537 -22.96 -7.81 -18.59
N LEU A 538 -22.57 -8.21 -17.38
CA LEU A 538 -23.39 -9.03 -16.52
C LEU A 538 -24.48 -8.18 -15.88
N ALA A 539 -25.74 -8.51 -16.12
CA ALA A 539 -26.87 -7.81 -15.51
C ALA A 539 -26.82 -8.02 -13.99
N GLY A 540 -26.82 -6.91 -13.25
CA GLY A 540 -26.86 -6.90 -11.80
C GLY A 540 -28.28 -6.74 -11.27
N GLU A 541 -28.41 -6.50 -9.97
CA GLU A 541 -29.72 -6.30 -9.33
C GLU A 541 -30.29 -4.87 -9.49
N ARG A 542 -29.48 -3.89 -9.95
CA ARG A 542 -29.83 -2.45 -9.98
C ARG A 542 -30.05 -1.99 -11.41
N LEU A 543 -31.33 -1.86 -11.80
CA LEU A 543 -31.72 -1.41 -13.13
C LEU A 543 -31.08 -0.08 -13.55
N ALA A 544 -31.09 0.93 -12.67
CA ALA A 544 -30.54 2.26 -12.99
C ALA A 544 -29.04 2.24 -13.32
N GLN A 545 -28.26 1.34 -12.70
CA GLN A 545 -26.85 1.19 -13.01
C GLN A 545 -26.66 0.56 -14.39
N LEU A 546 -27.37 -0.54 -14.66
CA LEU A 546 -27.30 -1.24 -15.94
C LEU A 546 -27.73 -0.33 -17.10
N GLN A 547 -28.83 0.42 -16.93
CA GLN A 547 -29.31 1.38 -17.92
C GLN A 547 -28.25 2.44 -18.21
N ARG A 548 -27.72 3.08 -17.17
CA ARG A 548 -26.66 4.09 -17.32
C ARG A 548 -25.42 3.52 -18.03
N CYS A 549 -25.00 2.30 -17.68
CA CYS A 549 -23.86 1.64 -18.33
C CYS A 549 -24.12 1.49 -19.83
N VAL A 550 -25.24 0.91 -20.22
CA VAL A 550 -25.61 0.69 -21.63
C VAL A 550 -25.77 2.02 -22.38
N GLU A 551 -26.48 2.98 -21.80
CA GLU A 551 -26.70 4.31 -22.38
C GLU A 551 -25.36 5.03 -22.62
N THR A 552 -24.48 5.08 -21.60
CA THR A 552 -23.17 5.74 -21.77
C THR A 552 -22.24 5.03 -22.76
N VAL A 553 -22.30 3.69 -22.86
CA VAL A 553 -21.59 2.94 -23.89
C VAL A 553 -22.11 3.34 -25.28
N LEU A 554 -23.42 3.41 -25.47
CA LEU A 554 -24.00 3.77 -26.78
C LEU A 554 -23.74 5.23 -27.16
N GLU A 555 -23.76 6.16 -26.20
CA GLU A 555 -23.62 7.60 -26.44
C GLU A 555 -22.17 8.06 -26.53
N ASN A 556 -21.28 7.42 -25.73
CA ASN A 556 -19.90 7.85 -25.53
C ASN A 556 -18.86 6.86 -26.10
N THR A 557 -19.21 6.03 -27.09
CA THR A 557 -18.23 5.20 -27.80
C THR A 557 -18.11 5.63 -29.25
N ALA A 558 -16.99 6.27 -29.58
CA ALA A 558 -16.70 6.67 -30.97
C ALA A 558 -16.28 5.52 -31.88
N TYR A 559 -15.88 4.38 -31.29
CA TYR A 559 -15.49 3.18 -32.06
C TYR A 559 -16.72 2.54 -32.71
N PRO A 560 -16.75 2.32 -34.04
CA PRO A 560 -17.99 1.91 -34.72
C PRO A 560 -18.27 0.42 -34.68
N ASN A 561 -17.27 -0.44 -34.45
CA ASN A 561 -17.37 -1.88 -34.68
C ASN A 561 -17.46 -2.65 -33.36
N TYR A 562 -18.61 -2.55 -32.69
CA TYR A 562 -18.85 -3.31 -31.44
C TYR A 562 -20.30 -3.79 -31.33
N GLU A 563 -20.48 -4.82 -30.52
CA GLU A 563 -21.78 -5.27 -30.01
C GLU A 563 -21.78 -5.22 -28.47
N ILE A 564 -22.95 -5.08 -27.87
CA ILE A 564 -23.15 -5.22 -26.42
C ILE A 564 -23.89 -6.53 -26.18
N LEU A 565 -23.33 -7.41 -25.34
CA LEU A 565 -23.95 -8.66 -24.93
C LEU A 565 -24.30 -8.57 -23.44
N LEU A 566 -25.60 -8.43 -23.16
CA LEU A 566 -26.13 -8.37 -21.81
C LEU A 566 -26.37 -9.80 -21.29
N LEU A 567 -25.78 -10.12 -20.14
CA LEU A 567 -25.80 -11.46 -19.56
C LEU A 567 -26.81 -11.54 -18.41
N GLU A 568 -27.86 -12.35 -18.55
CA GLU A 568 -28.88 -12.62 -17.53
C GLU A 568 -28.59 -13.97 -16.86
N GLN A 569 -28.27 -13.97 -15.56
CA GLN A 569 -27.92 -15.19 -14.81
C GLN A 569 -29.17 -15.94 -14.33
N GLY A 570 -30.28 -15.22 -14.09
CA GLY A 570 -31.52 -15.82 -13.66
C GLY A 570 -31.91 -15.63 -12.20
N GLY A 571 -31.36 -14.59 -11.58
CA GLY A 571 -31.68 -14.17 -10.21
C GLY A 571 -31.97 -12.68 -10.06
N GLU A 572 -31.97 -11.97 -11.19
CA GLU A 572 -32.12 -10.51 -11.25
C GLU A 572 -33.49 -10.05 -10.75
N ALA A 573 -33.57 -8.78 -10.33
CA ALA A 573 -34.81 -8.13 -9.94
C ALA A 573 -35.83 -8.10 -11.10
N ALA A 574 -37.11 -8.04 -10.76
CA ALA A 574 -38.19 -8.12 -11.77
C ALA A 574 -38.11 -7.00 -12.81
N ASP A 575 -37.78 -5.79 -12.39
CA ASP A 575 -37.61 -4.61 -13.24
C ASP A 575 -36.42 -4.74 -14.21
N VAL A 576 -35.33 -5.36 -13.79
CA VAL A 576 -34.17 -5.66 -14.66
C VAL A 576 -34.58 -6.65 -15.73
N ARG A 577 -35.27 -7.74 -15.37
CA ARG A 577 -35.74 -8.74 -16.33
C ARG A 577 -36.74 -8.15 -17.34
N GLU A 578 -37.67 -7.34 -16.88
CA GLU A 578 -38.62 -6.63 -17.75
C GLU A 578 -37.90 -5.72 -18.73
N TRP A 579 -36.90 -5.00 -18.28
CA TRP A 579 -36.10 -4.12 -19.12
C TRP A 579 -35.29 -4.94 -20.16
N LEU A 580 -34.66 -6.06 -19.77
CA LEU A 580 -33.93 -6.94 -20.69
C LEU A 580 -34.86 -7.51 -21.78
N LEU A 581 -36.08 -7.90 -21.43
CA LEU A 581 -37.10 -8.33 -22.40
C LEU A 581 -37.48 -7.19 -23.36
N ALA A 582 -37.62 -5.97 -22.86
CA ALA A 582 -37.91 -4.81 -23.68
C ALA A 582 -36.78 -4.50 -24.67
N VAL A 583 -35.51 -4.54 -24.19
CA VAL A 583 -34.33 -4.36 -25.06
C VAL A 583 -34.26 -5.40 -26.17
N GLU A 584 -34.49 -6.66 -25.83
CA GLU A 584 -34.55 -7.74 -26.84
C GLU A 584 -35.68 -7.51 -27.84
N GLY A 585 -36.86 -7.08 -27.36
CA GLY A 585 -38.04 -6.77 -28.18
C GLY A 585 -37.82 -5.58 -29.15
N MET A 586 -36.88 -4.68 -28.87
CA MET A 586 -36.52 -3.61 -29.79
C MET A 586 -35.80 -4.09 -31.05
N GLY A 587 -35.21 -5.31 -31.02
CA GLY A 587 -34.52 -5.90 -32.16
C GLY A 587 -33.30 -5.13 -32.65
N VAL A 588 -32.63 -4.38 -31.76
CA VAL A 588 -31.41 -3.64 -32.10
C VAL A 588 -30.25 -4.62 -32.24
N GLU A 589 -29.72 -4.73 -33.46
CA GLU A 589 -28.70 -5.73 -33.79
C GLU A 589 -27.42 -5.57 -32.97
N GLN A 590 -27.13 -4.35 -32.52
CA GLN A 590 -25.96 -4.01 -31.75
C GLN A 590 -26.04 -4.43 -30.26
N VAL A 591 -27.26 -4.66 -29.73
CA VAL A 591 -27.47 -5.04 -28.33
C VAL A 591 -28.22 -6.36 -28.28
N ARG A 592 -27.59 -7.36 -27.65
CA ARG A 592 -28.14 -8.72 -27.55
C ARG A 592 -28.22 -9.14 -26.09
N VAL A 593 -29.22 -9.95 -25.75
CA VAL A 593 -29.36 -10.55 -24.43
C VAL A 593 -29.01 -12.03 -24.51
N LEU A 594 -28.13 -12.49 -23.62
CA LEU A 594 -27.82 -13.91 -23.44
C LEU A 594 -28.31 -14.37 -22.06
N ARG A 595 -29.23 -15.37 -22.05
CA ARG A 595 -29.77 -15.94 -20.83
C ARG A 595 -29.06 -17.20 -20.43
N GLY A 596 -28.65 -17.25 -19.17
CA GLY A 596 -28.30 -18.49 -18.50
C GLY A 596 -29.55 -19.34 -18.19
N ASP A 597 -29.35 -20.60 -17.92
CA ASP A 597 -30.43 -21.51 -17.50
C ASP A 597 -30.77 -21.40 -15.98
N GLY A 598 -30.26 -20.38 -15.31
CA GLY A 598 -30.45 -20.12 -13.87
C GLY A 598 -29.64 -21.03 -12.95
N GLN A 599 -28.89 -21.99 -13.50
CA GLN A 599 -28.01 -22.89 -12.74
C GLN A 599 -26.51 -22.60 -12.95
N LEU A 600 -26.19 -21.77 -13.95
CA LEU A 600 -24.82 -21.44 -14.27
C LEU A 600 -24.19 -20.51 -13.19
N SER A 601 -22.96 -20.82 -12.80
CA SER A 601 -22.15 -19.89 -12.02
C SER A 601 -21.87 -18.61 -12.82
N ARG A 602 -21.47 -17.54 -12.13
CA ARG A 602 -21.04 -16.28 -12.78
C ARG A 602 -19.95 -16.55 -13.82
N GLY A 603 -18.93 -17.35 -13.45
CA GLY A 603 -17.83 -17.72 -14.34
C GLY A 603 -18.30 -18.52 -15.55
N ALA A 604 -19.17 -19.52 -15.34
CA ALA A 604 -19.72 -20.33 -16.41
C ALA A 604 -20.53 -19.50 -17.42
N LEU A 605 -21.35 -18.55 -16.93
CA LEU A 605 -22.11 -17.66 -17.81
C LEU A 605 -21.20 -16.74 -18.63
N ARG A 606 -20.14 -16.21 -18.02
CA ARG A 606 -19.14 -15.39 -18.72
C ARG A 606 -18.38 -16.21 -19.77
N ASN A 607 -18.02 -17.44 -19.48
CA ASN A 607 -17.38 -18.37 -20.43
C ASN A 607 -18.32 -18.71 -21.59
N LEU A 608 -19.60 -18.99 -21.31
CA LEU A 608 -20.61 -19.19 -22.34
C LEU A 608 -20.76 -17.96 -23.24
N ALA A 609 -20.79 -16.76 -22.63
CA ALA A 609 -20.88 -15.49 -23.36
C ALA A 609 -19.68 -15.29 -24.30
N ALA A 610 -18.47 -15.58 -23.83
CA ALA A 610 -17.26 -15.50 -24.66
C ALA A 610 -17.35 -16.44 -25.88
N SER A 611 -17.94 -17.65 -25.73
CA SER A 611 -18.15 -18.58 -26.86
C SER A 611 -19.21 -18.09 -27.85
N ARG A 612 -20.18 -17.27 -27.41
CA ARG A 612 -21.28 -16.73 -28.22
C ARG A 612 -21.03 -15.34 -28.78
N ALA A 613 -19.98 -14.70 -28.33
CA ALA A 613 -19.52 -13.40 -28.77
C ALA A 613 -19.11 -13.44 -30.26
N ARG A 614 -19.40 -12.37 -30.99
CA ARG A 614 -19.05 -12.21 -32.42
C ARG A 614 -17.74 -11.46 -32.60
N GLY A 615 -17.30 -10.73 -31.55
CA GLY A 615 -16.08 -9.95 -31.56
C GLY A 615 -14.82 -10.79 -31.61
N GLU A 616 -13.79 -10.23 -32.21
CA GLU A 616 -12.41 -10.70 -32.13
C GLU A 616 -11.83 -10.42 -30.75
N PHE A 617 -12.29 -9.33 -30.15
CA PHE A 617 -11.95 -8.94 -28.77
C PHE A 617 -13.17 -9.06 -27.86
N LEU A 618 -12.94 -9.53 -26.64
CA LEU A 618 -13.89 -9.55 -25.56
C LEU A 618 -13.55 -8.42 -24.59
N LEU A 619 -14.53 -7.62 -24.22
CA LEU A 619 -14.42 -6.61 -23.20
C LEU A 619 -15.42 -6.87 -22.10
N TRP A 620 -14.98 -7.37 -20.95
CA TRP A 620 -15.81 -7.45 -19.77
C TRP A 620 -15.97 -6.07 -19.15
N LEU A 621 -17.20 -5.65 -18.92
CA LEU A 621 -17.54 -4.37 -18.36
C LEU A 621 -18.52 -4.56 -17.19
N ASP A 622 -18.23 -3.97 -16.05
CA ASP A 622 -19.14 -3.97 -14.90
C ASP A 622 -20.37 -3.11 -15.18
N ALA A 623 -21.56 -3.59 -14.75
CA ALA A 623 -22.83 -2.88 -14.94
C ALA A 623 -22.88 -1.53 -14.19
N GLY A 624 -22.04 -1.32 -13.19
CA GLY A 624 -21.86 -0.03 -12.50
C GLY A 624 -20.99 0.97 -13.24
N SER A 625 -20.46 0.63 -14.41
CA SER A 625 -19.57 1.49 -15.17
C SER A 625 -20.32 2.62 -15.88
N GLY A 626 -19.62 3.76 -16.05
CA GLY A 626 -20.09 4.87 -16.90
C GLY A 626 -18.92 5.40 -17.74
N ILE A 627 -19.14 5.56 -19.03
CA ILE A 627 -18.10 5.98 -19.98
C ILE A 627 -17.89 7.48 -19.92
N LEU A 628 -16.64 7.93 -19.73
CA LEU A 628 -16.27 9.35 -19.66
C LEU A 628 -15.78 9.89 -21.01
N ASP A 629 -14.85 9.19 -21.64
CA ASP A 629 -14.15 9.65 -22.85
C ASP A 629 -14.62 8.89 -24.08
N LYS A 630 -14.87 9.57 -25.17
CA LYS A 630 -15.42 8.93 -26.39
C LYS A 630 -14.44 7.95 -27.08
N ASP A 631 -13.17 8.11 -26.86
CA ASP A 631 -12.09 7.29 -27.45
C ASP A 631 -11.62 6.15 -26.53
N TRP A 632 -12.30 5.92 -25.41
CA TRP A 632 -11.90 4.92 -24.40
C TRP A 632 -11.62 3.53 -24.98
N LEU A 633 -12.49 3.06 -25.88
CA LEU A 633 -12.36 1.75 -26.50
C LEU A 633 -11.19 1.69 -27.49
N GLN A 634 -10.95 2.78 -28.23
CA GLN A 634 -9.77 2.93 -29.06
C GLN A 634 -8.48 2.90 -28.26
N GLN A 635 -8.46 3.55 -27.08
CA GLN A 635 -7.30 3.54 -26.18
C GLN A 635 -7.00 2.13 -25.66
N LEU A 636 -8.00 1.34 -25.34
CA LEU A 636 -7.82 -0.08 -24.97
C LEU A 636 -7.32 -0.90 -26.16
N LEU A 637 -7.94 -0.76 -27.33
CA LEU A 637 -7.57 -1.48 -28.54
C LEU A 637 -6.20 -1.09 -29.09
N ASN A 638 -5.74 0.12 -28.83
CA ASN A 638 -4.39 0.55 -29.18
C ASN A 638 -3.32 -0.38 -28.58
N HIS A 639 -3.52 -0.84 -27.36
CA HIS A 639 -2.68 -1.86 -26.74
C HIS A 639 -3.11 -3.29 -27.06
N GLY A 640 -4.43 -3.56 -27.08
CA GLY A 640 -4.98 -4.91 -27.25
C GLY A 640 -4.64 -5.56 -28.59
N GLN A 641 -4.45 -4.78 -29.66
CA GLN A 641 -4.08 -5.29 -30.97
C GLN A 641 -2.60 -5.68 -31.09
N ARG A 642 -1.77 -5.35 -30.12
CA ARG A 642 -0.37 -5.80 -30.08
C ARG A 642 -0.30 -7.30 -29.82
N PRO A 643 0.45 -8.08 -30.59
CA PRO A 643 0.48 -9.54 -30.46
C PRO A 643 0.99 -10.04 -29.12
N GLU A 644 1.89 -9.29 -28.48
CA GLU A 644 2.46 -9.61 -27.17
C GLU A 644 1.56 -9.26 -25.98
N VAL A 645 0.42 -8.59 -26.21
CA VAL A 645 -0.47 -8.15 -25.12
C VAL A 645 -1.56 -9.19 -24.87
N GLY A 646 -1.71 -9.63 -23.63
CA GLY A 646 -2.74 -10.55 -23.15
C GLY A 646 -4.02 -9.83 -22.76
N ALA A 647 -3.94 -8.97 -21.77
CA ALA A 647 -5.08 -8.21 -21.25
C ALA A 647 -4.78 -6.71 -21.19
N VAL A 648 -5.84 -5.90 -21.35
CA VAL A 648 -5.75 -4.44 -21.20
C VAL A 648 -6.80 -3.96 -20.21
N GLY A 649 -6.37 -3.15 -19.23
CA GLY A 649 -7.24 -2.56 -18.22
C GLY A 649 -7.27 -1.04 -18.28
N ALA A 650 -8.36 -0.47 -17.79
CA ALA A 650 -8.64 0.97 -17.75
C ALA A 650 -8.38 1.59 -16.36
N LYS A 651 -8.37 2.92 -16.29
CA LYS A 651 -8.40 3.70 -15.06
C LYS A 651 -9.84 3.87 -14.58
N LEU A 652 -10.18 3.25 -13.45
CA LEU A 652 -11.52 3.29 -12.89
C LEU A 652 -11.62 4.32 -11.78
N LEU A 653 -12.62 5.18 -11.84
CA LEU A 653 -12.81 6.35 -10.98
C LEU A 653 -14.15 6.27 -10.23
N ALA A 654 -14.16 6.67 -8.98
CA ALA A 654 -15.39 6.96 -8.24
C ALA A 654 -16.02 8.28 -8.72
N ALA A 655 -17.28 8.49 -8.37
CA ALA A 655 -18.01 9.72 -8.73
C ALA A 655 -17.40 11.02 -8.18
N ASP A 656 -16.57 10.94 -7.13
CA ASP A 656 -15.81 12.04 -6.56
C ASP A 656 -14.45 12.29 -7.22
N GLY A 657 -14.14 11.57 -8.31
CA GLY A 657 -12.89 11.67 -9.05
C GLY A 657 -11.71 10.93 -8.42
N ARG A 658 -11.93 10.13 -7.38
CA ARG A 658 -10.88 9.30 -6.80
C ARG A 658 -10.71 8.00 -7.56
N VAL A 659 -9.49 7.50 -7.59
CA VAL A 659 -9.15 6.23 -8.21
C VAL A 659 -9.77 5.08 -7.41
N CYS A 660 -10.61 4.29 -8.07
CA CYS A 660 -11.11 3.02 -7.55
C CYS A 660 -10.17 1.87 -7.89
N HIS A 661 -9.59 1.90 -9.10
CA HIS A 661 -8.69 0.86 -9.57
C HIS A 661 -7.72 1.40 -10.63
N ALA A 662 -6.44 1.07 -10.47
CA ALA A 662 -5.38 1.41 -11.43
C ALA A 662 -4.39 0.26 -11.61
N GLY A 663 -4.87 -0.97 -11.67
CA GLY A 663 -4.10 -2.21 -11.74
C GLY A 663 -4.05 -2.95 -10.40
N TRP A 664 -3.82 -4.26 -10.46
CA TRP A 664 -3.63 -5.10 -9.29
C TRP A 664 -2.15 -5.17 -8.90
N LEU A 665 -1.87 -5.03 -7.61
CA LEU A 665 -0.59 -5.33 -6.98
C LEU A 665 -0.73 -6.65 -6.22
N LEU A 666 -0.01 -7.67 -6.68
CA LEU A 666 -0.10 -9.00 -6.09
C LEU A 666 0.47 -9.02 -4.66
N GLY A 667 -0.16 -9.79 -3.79
CA GLY A 667 0.23 -9.88 -2.38
C GLY A 667 -0.18 -8.69 -1.50
N LEU A 668 -0.65 -7.58 -2.07
CA LEU A 668 -0.99 -6.37 -1.33
C LEU A 668 -2.30 -6.57 -0.55
N CYS A 669 -2.23 -6.48 0.78
CA CYS A 669 -3.36 -6.61 1.71
C CYS A 669 -4.19 -7.89 1.55
N GLY A 670 -3.63 -8.93 0.94
CA GLY A 670 -4.26 -10.20 0.61
C GLY A 670 -3.65 -10.81 -0.65
N PRO A 671 -4.39 -11.60 -1.43
CA PRO A 671 -3.89 -12.12 -2.70
C PRO A 671 -3.51 -11.02 -3.70
N ALA A 672 -4.30 -9.96 -3.79
CA ALA A 672 -4.00 -8.75 -4.58
C ALA A 672 -4.73 -7.54 -4.00
N GLY A 673 -4.11 -6.36 -4.12
CA GLY A 673 -4.69 -5.08 -3.73
C GLY A 673 -4.67 -4.08 -4.88
N ARG A 674 -5.50 -3.05 -4.77
CA ARG A 674 -5.65 -2.03 -5.82
C ARG A 674 -4.55 -0.99 -5.72
N ALA A 675 -3.82 -0.78 -6.82
CA ALA A 675 -2.83 0.28 -6.91
C ALA A 675 -3.49 1.66 -6.84
N PHE A 676 -2.90 2.57 -6.07
CA PHE A 676 -3.31 3.98 -5.97
C PHE A 676 -4.76 4.23 -5.52
N GLU A 677 -5.43 3.24 -4.93
CA GLU A 677 -6.82 3.38 -4.47
C GLU A 677 -6.99 4.61 -3.56
N GLY A 678 -8.04 5.38 -3.80
CA GLY A 678 -8.38 6.59 -3.05
C GLY A 678 -7.59 7.86 -3.40
N ARG A 679 -6.59 7.80 -4.32
CA ARG A 679 -5.88 8.98 -4.84
C ARG A 679 -6.77 9.77 -5.80
N SER A 680 -6.50 11.07 -5.96
CA SER A 680 -7.09 11.84 -7.06
C SER A 680 -6.66 11.28 -8.41
N HIS A 681 -7.54 11.32 -9.41
CA HIS A 681 -7.18 10.87 -10.76
C HIS A 681 -6.08 11.71 -11.41
N GLU A 682 -5.88 12.97 -10.94
CA GLU A 682 -4.85 13.88 -11.40
C GLU A 682 -3.51 13.68 -10.69
N ASP A 683 -3.48 12.91 -9.58
CA ASP A 683 -2.25 12.63 -8.85
C ASP A 683 -1.24 11.96 -9.79
N ALA A 684 0.01 12.36 -9.68
CA ALA A 684 1.10 11.75 -10.44
C ALA A 684 1.30 10.26 -10.09
N GLY A 685 0.94 9.88 -8.88
CA GLY A 685 1.28 8.58 -8.32
C GLY A 685 2.78 8.45 -8.06
N TYR A 686 3.18 7.31 -7.55
CA TYR A 686 4.58 6.99 -7.33
C TYR A 686 5.33 6.92 -8.68
N LEU A 687 6.41 7.71 -8.84
CA LEU A 687 7.19 7.80 -10.07
C LEU A 687 6.33 8.04 -11.33
N GLN A 688 5.34 8.93 -11.26
CA GLN A 688 4.41 9.27 -12.35
C GLN A 688 3.52 8.11 -12.85
N ARG A 689 3.54 6.97 -12.18
CA ARG A 689 2.90 5.72 -12.63
C ARG A 689 1.38 5.77 -12.71
N LEU A 690 0.72 6.76 -12.12
CA LEU A 690 -0.73 6.96 -12.28
C LEU A 690 -1.10 7.71 -13.57
N GLN A 691 -0.12 8.21 -14.33
CA GLN A 691 -0.32 9.05 -15.53
C GLN A 691 0.26 8.47 -16.82
N VAL A 692 0.85 7.27 -16.77
CA VAL A 692 1.54 6.65 -17.91
C VAL A 692 1.12 5.21 -18.12
N ASP A 693 1.23 4.72 -19.36
CA ASP A 693 0.99 3.32 -19.66
C ASP A 693 2.04 2.43 -18.99
N GLN A 694 1.63 1.28 -18.50
CA GLN A 694 2.55 0.36 -17.81
C GLN A 694 2.02 -1.07 -17.81
N ASN A 695 2.91 -2.01 -17.51
CA ASN A 695 2.54 -3.39 -17.33
C ASN A 695 2.24 -3.69 -15.86
N TYR A 696 1.16 -4.40 -15.60
CA TYR A 696 0.84 -5.02 -14.33
C TYR A 696 0.71 -6.54 -14.48
N SER A 697 0.90 -7.27 -13.39
CA SER A 697 0.67 -8.72 -13.40
C SER A 697 -0.80 -9.06 -13.63
N ALA A 698 -1.72 -8.19 -13.18
CA ALA A 698 -3.14 -8.31 -13.45
C ALA A 698 -3.82 -6.93 -13.54
N VAL A 699 -4.94 -6.88 -14.27
CA VAL A 699 -5.79 -5.70 -14.44
C VAL A 699 -7.21 -5.99 -14.00
N ALA A 700 -8.00 -4.94 -13.75
CA ALA A 700 -9.35 -5.04 -13.17
C ALA A 700 -10.35 -5.74 -14.10
N GLY A 701 -11.06 -6.72 -13.57
CA GLY A 701 -12.13 -7.41 -14.28
C GLY A 701 -13.38 -6.56 -14.54
N GLU A 702 -13.49 -5.42 -13.89
CA GLU A 702 -14.53 -4.41 -14.10
C GLU A 702 -14.41 -3.69 -15.44
N CYS A 703 -13.20 -3.67 -16.04
CA CYS A 703 -12.97 -3.25 -17.44
C CYS A 703 -11.72 -3.98 -17.96
N LEU A 704 -11.92 -5.13 -18.55
CA LEU A 704 -10.84 -6.01 -19.03
C LEU A 704 -11.05 -6.35 -20.49
N LEU A 705 -10.13 -5.92 -21.35
CA LEU A 705 -10.10 -6.26 -22.77
C LEU A 705 -9.10 -7.40 -23.01
N MET A 706 -9.50 -8.42 -23.77
CA MET A 706 -8.65 -9.54 -24.17
C MET A 706 -9.07 -10.06 -25.56
N ARG A 707 -8.10 -10.58 -26.35
CA ARG A 707 -8.44 -11.31 -27.59
C ARG A 707 -9.26 -12.53 -27.24
N ARG A 708 -10.36 -12.75 -28.00
CA ARG A 708 -11.27 -13.88 -27.77
C ARG A 708 -10.55 -15.22 -27.94
N GLU A 709 -9.72 -15.36 -28.95
CA GLU A 709 -8.93 -16.57 -29.21
C GLU A 709 -8.05 -16.90 -28.00
N LEU A 710 -7.25 -15.94 -27.52
CA LEU A 710 -6.41 -16.13 -26.34
C LEU A 710 -7.20 -16.48 -25.09
N PHE A 711 -8.34 -15.82 -24.85
CA PHE A 711 -9.20 -16.14 -23.71
C PHE A 711 -9.66 -17.60 -23.73
N LEU A 712 -10.06 -18.11 -24.91
CA LEU A 712 -10.49 -19.49 -25.08
C LEU A 712 -9.32 -20.47 -24.97
N GLU A 713 -8.13 -20.14 -25.52
CA GLU A 713 -6.91 -20.95 -25.37
C GLU A 713 -6.48 -21.11 -23.90
N LEU A 714 -6.59 -20.02 -23.13
CA LEU A 714 -6.31 -20.04 -21.70
C LEU A 714 -7.38 -20.80 -20.90
N GLY A 715 -8.47 -21.26 -21.51
CA GLY A 715 -9.55 -22.03 -20.88
C GLY A 715 -10.63 -21.19 -20.21
N GLY A 716 -10.68 -19.89 -20.45
CA GLY A 716 -11.67 -18.98 -19.88
C GLY A 716 -11.46 -18.69 -18.39
N PHE A 717 -12.49 -18.15 -17.74
CA PHE A 717 -12.46 -17.93 -16.28
C PHE A 717 -12.59 -19.27 -15.53
N ASP A 718 -11.85 -19.41 -14.43
CA ASP A 718 -12.01 -20.52 -13.51
C ASP A 718 -13.32 -20.34 -12.72
N GLU A 719 -14.26 -21.26 -12.87
CA GLU A 719 -15.60 -21.18 -12.28
C GLU A 719 -15.61 -21.28 -10.75
N ALA A 720 -14.52 -21.78 -10.16
CA ALA A 720 -14.34 -21.83 -8.71
C ALA A 720 -13.89 -20.48 -8.12
N LEU A 721 -13.44 -19.55 -8.97
CA LEU A 721 -12.99 -18.22 -8.56
C LEU A 721 -14.07 -17.19 -8.91
N THR A 722 -14.67 -16.58 -7.89
CA THR A 722 -15.72 -15.57 -8.11
C THR A 722 -15.18 -14.15 -7.92
N ARG A 723 -14.21 -13.99 -7.02
CA ARG A 723 -13.59 -12.70 -6.69
C ARG A 723 -12.28 -12.47 -7.44
N TRP A 724 -11.54 -13.53 -7.70
CA TRP A 724 -10.18 -13.48 -8.23
C TRP A 724 -10.06 -14.06 -9.64
N ASP A 725 -11.16 -14.18 -10.37
CA ASP A 725 -11.20 -14.72 -11.72
C ASP A 725 -10.42 -13.85 -12.73
N ASP A 726 -10.43 -12.54 -12.55
CA ASP A 726 -9.65 -11.57 -13.34
C ASP A 726 -8.15 -11.66 -13.06
N VAL A 727 -7.78 -11.83 -11.79
CA VAL A 727 -6.37 -12.02 -11.42
C VAL A 727 -5.86 -13.33 -12.02
N ASP A 728 -6.61 -14.43 -11.87
CA ASP A 728 -6.19 -15.74 -12.38
C ASP A 728 -6.02 -15.77 -13.90
N ILE A 729 -6.98 -15.23 -14.67
CA ILE A 729 -6.85 -15.20 -16.14
C ILE A 729 -5.66 -14.32 -16.60
N CYS A 730 -5.44 -13.20 -15.94
CA CYS A 730 -4.27 -12.34 -16.21
C CYS A 730 -2.96 -13.06 -15.90
N LEU A 731 -2.87 -13.81 -14.79
CA LEU A 731 -1.67 -14.56 -14.43
C LEU A 731 -1.41 -15.73 -15.38
N ARG A 732 -2.47 -16.39 -15.88
CA ARG A 732 -2.33 -17.41 -16.96
C ARG A 732 -1.81 -16.78 -18.25
N ALA A 733 -2.24 -15.57 -18.60
CA ALA A 733 -1.71 -14.84 -19.74
C ALA A 733 -0.20 -14.50 -19.56
N VAL A 734 0.19 -14.04 -18.37
CA VAL A 734 1.62 -13.81 -18.03
C VAL A 734 2.42 -15.10 -18.13
N GLN A 735 1.92 -16.20 -17.59
CA GLN A 735 2.58 -17.52 -17.66
C GLN A 735 2.74 -18.02 -19.11
N ALA A 736 1.80 -17.66 -19.99
CA ALA A 736 1.88 -17.93 -21.42
C ALA A 736 2.81 -16.97 -22.19
N GLY A 737 3.46 -15.99 -21.49
CA GLY A 737 4.43 -15.06 -22.06
C GLY A 737 3.83 -13.75 -22.57
N TYR A 738 2.56 -13.45 -22.25
CA TYR A 738 1.92 -12.18 -22.63
C TYR A 738 2.12 -11.10 -21.58
N LEU A 739 2.05 -9.83 -22.02
CA LEU A 739 2.04 -8.64 -21.17
C LEU A 739 0.59 -8.23 -20.88
N ASN A 740 0.30 -7.88 -19.64
CA ASN A 740 -0.94 -7.18 -19.31
C ASN A 740 -0.65 -5.69 -19.19
N VAL A 741 -1.43 -4.86 -19.87
CA VAL A 741 -1.23 -3.41 -19.95
C VAL A 741 -2.33 -2.70 -19.21
N TRP A 742 -1.96 -1.73 -18.40
CA TRP A 742 -2.89 -0.77 -17.83
C TRP A 742 -2.64 0.59 -18.47
N THR A 743 -3.73 1.25 -18.92
CA THR A 743 -3.64 2.58 -19.51
C THR A 743 -4.46 3.61 -18.73
N PRO A 744 -3.88 4.77 -18.38
CA PRO A 744 -4.63 5.87 -17.76
C PRO A 744 -5.51 6.64 -18.75
N ARG A 745 -5.42 6.34 -20.05
CA ARG A 745 -6.11 7.06 -21.13
C ARG A 745 -7.53 6.56 -21.37
N ALA A 746 -7.85 5.34 -21.01
CA ALA A 746 -9.20 4.84 -20.93
C ALA A 746 -9.74 5.08 -19.51
N ARG A 747 -10.64 6.06 -19.34
CA ARG A 747 -11.18 6.42 -18.02
C ARG A 747 -12.66 6.11 -17.95
N LEU A 748 -13.06 5.40 -16.90
CA LEU A 748 -14.45 5.05 -16.65
C LEU A 748 -14.83 5.42 -15.23
N LEU A 749 -16.07 5.87 -15.03
CA LEU A 749 -16.68 5.90 -13.72
C LEU A 749 -17.03 4.46 -13.31
N LEU A 750 -16.89 4.16 -12.04
CA LEU A 750 -17.34 2.93 -11.44
C LEU A 750 -18.08 3.26 -10.14
N ASP A 751 -19.36 2.93 -10.10
CA ASP A 751 -20.05 2.94 -8.82
C ASP A 751 -19.41 1.89 -7.91
N ALA A 752 -19.29 2.22 -6.62
CA ALA A 752 -18.56 1.39 -5.66
C ALA A 752 -18.90 -0.09 -5.89
N PRO A 753 -17.90 -0.91 -6.26
CA PRO A 753 -18.13 -2.31 -6.53
C PRO A 753 -18.70 -2.95 -5.27
N ALA A 754 -19.71 -3.79 -5.44
CA ALA A 754 -20.13 -4.67 -4.35
C ALA A 754 -18.93 -5.56 -4.02
N THR A 755 -18.24 -5.25 -2.93
CA THR A 755 -17.12 -6.06 -2.44
C THR A 755 -17.69 -7.38 -1.91
N THR A 756 -17.86 -8.34 -2.79
CA THR A 756 -18.07 -9.73 -2.38
C THR A 756 -16.77 -10.19 -1.75
N ALA A 757 -16.80 -10.50 -0.46
CA ALA A 757 -15.63 -11.08 0.19
C ALA A 757 -15.35 -12.44 -0.48
N ALA A 758 -14.09 -12.67 -0.86
CA ALA A 758 -13.68 -13.99 -1.33
C ALA A 758 -13.89 -15.04 -0.23
N SER A 759 -14.25 -16.24 -0.60
CA SER A 759 -14.27 -17.36 0.35
C SER A 759 -12.84 -17.76 0.69
N VAL A 760 -12.65 -18.39 1.83
CA VAL A 760 -11.33 -18.88 2.24
C VAL A 760 -10.80 -19.93 1.28
N GLU A 761 -11.68 -20.78 0.77
CA GLU A 761 -11.37 -21.83 -0.21
C GLU A 761 -10.87 -21.22 -1.52
N GLU A 762 -11.48 -20.12 -1.95
CA GLU A 762 -11.07 -19.37 -3.15
C GLU A 762 -9.69 -18.75 -2.97
N GLU A 763 -9.44 -18.07 -1.84
CA GLU A 763 -8.11 -17.52 -1.53
C GLU A 763 -7.05 -18.63 -1.45
N ASP A 764 -7.37 -19.76 -0.81
CA ASP A 764 -6.45 -20.90 -0.70
C ASP A 764 -6.12 -21.50 -2.07
N ALA A 765 -7.09 -21.61 -2.96
CA ALA A 765 -6.87 -22.09 -4.33
C ALA A 765 -5.96 -21.15 -5.12
N LEU A 766 -6.15 -19.83 -4.97
CA LEU A 766 -5.32 -18.84 -5.63
C LEU A 766 -3.87 -18.86 -5.10
N TYR A 767 -3.68 -18.92 -3.78
CA TYR A 767 -2.35 -19.06 -3.16
C TYR A 767 -1.65 -20.36 -3.57
N ALA A 768 -2.39 -21.47 -3.60
CA ALA A 768 -1.81 -22.76 -4.00
C ALA A 768 -1.29 -22.74 -5.45
N ARG A 769 -1.97 -21.99 -6.35
CA ARG A 769 -1.58 -21.89 -7.76
C ARG A 769 -0.50 -20.85 -8.02
N TRP A 770 -0.58 -19.69 -7.38
CA TRP A 770 0.19 -18.50 -7.76
C TRP A 770 1.15 -17.96 -6.70
N LEU A 771 1.43 -18.72 -5.62
CA LEU A 771 2.23 -18.24 -4.50
C LEU A 771 3.55 -17.56 -4.90
N PRO A 772 4.36 -18.04 -5.86
CA PRO A 772 5.59 -17.37 -6.23
C PRO A 772 5.40 -15.95 -6.76
N LEU A 773 4.35 -15.72 -7.57
CA LEU A 773 4.01 -14.39 -8.10
C LEU A 773 3.33 -13.52 -7.04
N LEU A 774 2.45 -14.10 -6.21
CA LEU A 774 1.79 -13.39 -5.13
C LEU A 774 2.77 -12.94 -4.04
N ALA A 775 3.87 -13.67 -3.87
CA ALA A 775 4.93 -13.32 -2.93
C ALA A 775 5.89 -12.26 -3.48
N ARG A 776 6.05 -12.19 -4.80
CA ARG A 776 6.93 -11.23 -5.47
C ARG A 776 6.35 -10.82 -6.82
N ASP A 777 5.56 -9.75 -6.80
CA ASP A 777 4.99 -9.16 -8.01
C ASP A 777 6.08 -8.43 -8.81
N PRO A 778 6.33 -8.79 -10.09
CA PRO A 778 7.25 -8.04 -10.95
C PRO A 778 6.88 -6.56 -11.12
N ALA A 779 5.60 -6.22 -11.03
CA ALA A 779 5.13 -4.84 -11.14
C ALA A 779 5.31 -4.01 -9.85
N TYR A 780 5.74 -4.64 -8.75
CA TYR A 780 5.82 -3.99 -7.44
C TYR A 780 7.16 -4.29 -6.74
N ASN A 781 7.94 -3.23 -6.47
CA ASN A 781 9.26 -3.40 -5.88
C ASN A 781 9.19 -4.03 -4.48
N PRO A 782 10.02 -5.04 -4.17
CA PRO A 782 10.03 -5.71 -2.87
C PRO A 782 10.45 -4.80 -1.70
N GLY A 783 10.98 -3.62 -1.96
CA GLY A 783 11.23 -2.58 -0.96
C GLY A 783 9.96 -1.92 -0.42
N PHE A 784 8.80 -2.19 -1.01
CA PHE A 784 7.53 -1.67 -0.54
C PHE A 784 6.75 -2.65 0.32
N SER A 785 5.97 -2.09 1.24
CA SER A 785 5.09 -2.84 2.13
C SER A 785 3.91 -3.45 1.38
N LEU A 786 3.66 -4.72 1.61
CA LEU A 786 2.44 -5.41 1.17
C LEU A 786 1.23 -5.17 2.09
N GLN A 787 1.38 -4.35 3.14
CA GLN A 787 0.30 -4.05 4.10
C GLN A 787 -0.28 -2.65 3.96
N ALA A 788 0.20 -1.86 3.00
CA ALA A 788 -0.22 -0.48 2.81
C ALA A 788 -1.30 -0.38 1.72
N GLU A 789 -2.54 -0.06 2.09
CA GLU A 789 -3.61 0.23 1.12
C GLU A 789 -3.16 1.25 0.07
N GLY A 790 -3.45 0.99 -1.19
CA GLY A 790 -2.99 1.80 -2.32
C GLY A 790 -1.52 1.61 -2.69
N GLY A 791 -0.73 0.86 -1.92
CA GLY A 791 0.67 0.53 -2.20
C GLY A 791 1.69 1.66 -1.97
N PHE A 792 2.91 1.44 -2.41
CA PHE A 792 4.02 2.40 -2.55
C PHE A 792 4.50 3.07 -1.25
N LYS A 793 4.44 2.37 -0.12
CA LYS A 793 5.07 2.76 1.13
C LYS A 793 6.22 1.83 1.45
N LEU A 794 7.32 2.36 1.97
CA LEU A 794 8.47 1.55 2.34
C LEU A 794 8.08 0.40 3.28
N ALA A 795 8.59 -0.77 3.02
CA ALA A 795 8.40 -1.93 3.86
C ALA A 795 9.18 -1.80 5.16
N ASP A 796 8.68 -2.40 6.23
CA ASP A 796 9.46 -2.57 7.45
C ASP A 796 10.75 -3.33 7.10
N PRO A 797 11.94 -2.77 7.36
CA PRO A 797 13.20 -3.42 7.00
C PRO A 797 13.42 -4.74 7.72
N GLN A 798 12.71 -5.01 8.81
CA GLN A 798 12.76 -6.31 9.49
C GLN A 798 11.90 -7.38 8.80
N LEU A 799 10.85 -6.95 8.07
CA LEU A 799 9.92 -7.82 7.36
C LEU A 799 10.12 -7.81 5.84
N ALA A 800 11.02 -6.94 5.34
CA ALA A 800 11.30 -6.83 3.92
C ALA A 800 12.38 -7.80 3.48
N TRP A 801 12.29 -8.22 2.23
CA TRP A 801 13.37 -8.92 1.56
C TRP A 801 14.67 -8.09 1.57
N ARG A 802 15.79 -8.74 1.81
CA ARG A 802 17.13 -8.13 1.83
C ARG A 802 17.97 -8.71 0.70
N PRO A 803 18.48 -7.87 -0.23
CA PRO A 803 19.26 -8.36 -1.36
C PRO A 803 20.50 -9.16 -0.95
N LEU A 804 21.16 -8.76 0.15
CA LEU A 804 22.36 -9.42 0.68
C LEU A 804 22.13 -10.83 1.24
N GLN A 805 20.92 -11.34 1.23
CA GLN A 805 20.57 -12.67 1.72
C GLN A 805 20.39 -13.69 0.60
N GLY A 806 20.12 -13.26 -0.62
CA GLY A 806 19.88 -14.14 -1.77
C GLY A 806 21.09 -14.95 -2.21
N TRP A 807 22.30 -14.45 -1.98
CA TRP A 807 23.55 -15.13 -2.36
C TRP A 807 23.88 -16.36 -1.50
N ARG A 808 23.33 -16.46 -0.30
CA ARG A 808 23.48 -17.59 0.61
C ARG A 808 22.11 -17.98 1.15
N PRO A 809 21.49 -19.05 0.65
CA PRO A 809 20.20 -19.50 1.17
C PRO A 809 20.38 -19.98 2.61
N LEU A 810 19.88 -19.21 3.57
CA LEU A 810 19.86 -19.54 4.98
C LEU A 810 18.47 -20.07 5.36
N PRO A 811 18.33 -20.87 6.44
CA PRO A 811 17.04 -21.22 6.99
C PRO A 811 16.25 -19.97 7.32
N THR A 812 15.05 -19.82 6.74
CA THR A 812 14.17 -18.69 7.01
C THR A 812 13.37 -18.93 8.26
N VAL A 813 13.45 -18.02 9.22
CA VAL A 813 12.77 -18.10 10.52
C VAL A 813 11.91 -16.88 10.74
N LEU A 814 10.62 -17.07 11.01
CA LEU A 814 9.72 -16.03 11.49
C LEU A 814 9.49 -16.26 12.98
N ALA A 815 9.97 -15.35 13.80
CA ALA A 815 9.89 -15.47 15.25
C ALA A 815 8.78 -14.57 15.82
N HIS A 816 7.91 -15.15 16.65
CA HIS A 816 6.81 -14.45 17.31
C HIS A 816 7.01 -14.52 18.83
N PRO A 817 7.58 -13.48 19.47
CA PRO A 817 7.62 -13.42 20.92
C PRO A 817 6.21 -13.16 21.46
N ALA A 818 5.82 -13.90 22.50
CA ALA A 818 4.55 -13.69 23.19
C ALA A 818 4.50 -12.33 23.91
N ASP A 819 5.66 -11.84 24.33
CA ASP A 819 5.84 -10.53 24.98
C ASP A 819 7.22 -9.95 24.62
N LEU A 820 7.44 -8.68 24.94
CA LEU A 820 8.74 -8.00 24.75
C LEU A 820 9.61 -8.03 26.00
N PHE A 821 9.17 -8.70 27.08
CA PHE A 821 9.81 -8.76 28.36
C PHE A 821 10.50 -10.10 28.62
N GLY A 822 10.70 -10.48 29.88
CA GLY A 822 11.57 -11.59 30.27
C GLY A 822 11.41 -12.86 29.44
N CYS A 823 10.20 -13.43 29.31
CA CYS A 823 10.02 -14.69 28.59
C CYS A 823 10.24 -14.51 27.07
N GLY A 824 9.59 -13.53 26.47
CA GLY A 824 9.74 -13.25 25.03
C GLY A 824 11.16 -12.81 24.69
N HIS A 825 11.74 -11.95 25.53
CA HIS A 825 13.10 -11.44 25.29
C HIS A 825 14.16 -12.55 25.36
N TYR A 826 14.23 -13.32 26.44
CA TYR A 826 15.29 -14.34 26.61
C TYR A 826 15.06 -15.62 25.80
N ARG A 827 13.81 -15.98 25.52
CA ARG A 827 13.50 -17.23 24.81
C ARG A 827 13.39 -17.08 23.29
N VAL A 828 13.02 -15.89 22.81
CA VAL A 828 12.75 -15.65 21.39
C VAL A 828 13.63 -14.53 20.84
N ILE A 829 13.54 -13.31 21.39
CA ILE A 829 14.18 -12.13 20.80
C ILE A 829 15.71 -12.25 20.82
N GLN A 830 16.33 -12.53 21.96
CA GLN A 830 17.77 -12.66 22.06
C GLN A 830 18.35 -13.80 21.20
N PRO A 831 17.83 -15.05 21.28
CA PRO A 831 18.34 -16.14 20.46
C PRO A 831 18.15 -15.85 18.97
N PHE A 832 17.01 -15.30 18.57
CA PHE A 832 16.74 -14.92 17.17
C PHE A 832 17.74 -13.85 16.69
N SER A 833 17.94 -12.78 17.49
CA SER A 833 18.89 -11.73 17.15
C SER A 833 20.32 -12.26 17.03
N ALA A 834 20.75 -13.09 17.97
CA ALA A 834 22.09 -13.69 17.94
C ALA A 834 22.30 -14.60 16.72
N LEU A 835 21.29 -15.42 16.36
CA LEU A 835 21.35 -16.27 15.17
C LEU A 835 21.37 -15.44 13.87
N ARG A 836 20.63 -14.34 13.85
CA ARG A 836 20.61 -13.43 12.69
C ARG A 836 21.92 -12.64 12.58
N GLU A 837 22.46 -12.13 13.69
CA GLU A 837 23.75 -11.43 13.76
C GLU A 837 24.92 -12.34 13.37
N SER A 838 24.85 -13.62 13.70
CA SER A 838 25.85 -14.62 13.27
C SER A 838 25.65 -15.09 11.82
N ALA A 839 24.66 -14.54 11.10
CA ALA A 839 24.25 -14.98 9.76
C ALA A 839 24.02 -16.51 9.66
N SER A 840 23.45 -17.10 10.72
CA SER A 840 23.07 -18.51 10.77
C SER A 840 21.66 -18.75 10.25
N ILE A 841 20.82 -17.73 10.33
CA ILE A 841 19.43 -17.73 9.82
C ILE A 841 19.15 -16.42 9.08
N ASP A 842 18.19 -16.49 8.17
CA ASP A 842 17.45 -15.36 7.65
C ASP A 842 16.09 -15.29 8.34
N GLY A 843 15.51 -14.10 8.47
CA GLY A 843 14.16 -14.01 8.97
C GLY A 843 13.79 -12.69 9.61
N ALA A 844 12.58 -12.67 10.13
CA ALA A 844 11.97 -11.52 10.73
C ALA A 844 11.48 -11.83 12.16
N LEU A 845 11.53 -10.79 13.01
CA LEU A 845 10.91 -10.79 14.32
C LEU A 845 9.58 -10.03 14.24
N SER A 846 8.46 -10.72 14.39
CA SER A 846 7.15 -10.10 14.40
C SER A 846 6.79 -9.70 15.83
N ILE A 847 6.84 -8.40 16.14
CA ILE A 847 6.47 -7.83 17.43
C ILE A 847 4.96 -7.55 17.52
N GLY A 848 4.24 -7.61 16.42
CA GLY A 848 2.81 -7.40 16.34
C GLY A 848 2.04 -8.67 15.95
N LEU A 849 0.74 -8.66 16.15
CA LEU A 849 -0.13 -9.71 15.61
C LEU A 849 -0.02 -9.69 14.08
N MET A 850 0.60 -10.71 13.54
CA MET A 850 0.54 -10.93 12.09
C MET A 850 -0.90 -11.30 11.72
N GLN A 851 -1.47 -10.53 10.81
CA GLN A 851 -2.77 -10.85 10.22
C GLN A 851 -2.58 -11.80 9.03
N ASP A 852 -2.02 -12.96 9.29
CA ASP A 852 -2.13 -14.03 8.31
C ASP A 852 -3.26 -14.96 8.74
N ARG A 853 -4.31 -15.01 7.93
CA ARG A 853 -5.43 -15.93 8.12
C ARG A 853 -5.00 -17.41 8.06
N LYS A 854 -3.85 -17.71 7.47
CA LYS A 854 -3.31 -19.08 7.41
C LYS A 854 -2.55 -19.50 8.66
N SER A 855 -1.79 -18.61 9.30
CA SER A 855 -1.04 -18.96 10.50
C SER A 855 -1.94 -19.26 11.70
N THR A 856 -3.12 -18.65 11.77
CA THR A 856 -4.14 -18.98 12.80
C THR A 856 -4.81 -20.33 12.58
N ARG A 857 -4.77 -20.91 11.39
CA ARG A 857 -5.32 -22.23 11.10
C ARG A 857 -4.35 -23.39 11.36
N LEU A 858 -3.05 -23.14 11.33
CA LEU A 858 -2.04 -24.16 11.65
C LEU A 858 -1.93 -24.45 13.15
N ASN A 859 -2.55 -23.60 14.00
CA ASN A 859 -2.57 -23.75 15.45
C ASN A 859 -3.94 -24.18 16.02
N SER A 860 -4.90 -24.57 15.17
CA SER A 860 -6.21 -25.14 15.61
C SER A 860 -6.27 -26.63 15.37
#